data_7c341cf3993beca2496a5f9cc12f2af1
#
_entry.id   7c341cf3993beca2496a5f9cc12f2af1
#
_cell.length_a   1.000
_cell.length_b   1.000
_cell.length_c   1.000
_cell.angle_alpha   90.00
_cell.angle_beta   90.00
_cell.angle_gamma   90.00
#
_symmetry.space_group_name_H-M   'P 1'
#
loop_
_entity.id
_entity.type
_entity.pdbx_description
1 polymer ?
#
loop_
_entity_poly.entity_id
_entity_poly.type
_entity_poly.pdbx_seq_one_letter_code
_entity_poly.pdbx_strand_id
1 'polypeptide(L)'
;GIDITGDSATVINKGNITVTDKDSVGVLINGDRATFANTGHIDVNNSATGMSITTSEGAISQAGSMNVGDFSTGMALSGNNNSVTLAAKDLNVIGQKATGVNISGDNNAVDITGNILVDKDQTATNAVDYFYEPSIGVNVSGNCNTVSLDGKLTVVADSELTSRIYADFDGSQENISGLVVSGDDNTVYLNGGIQLVGEENQLTDGSTVASNRNGYGKTPVITVDGKSSVYLNGDSTINGDLPLAYSGMIRLKNSAMIEIGADATINMQVDIYDHYARSESQMIFVESGAELVNKGDIDTRNIGFAAISGENSTGSNSGNITLSQYNYGLLANAGVGYFTTKGGSAVNNGTITAKVMEQESVINLGASLGLNEANTFYSDANSMMGLDAFDHGYVSNESGGSIEMYGRGNVGMLAIDESTAENAGQITLDALWVDADDTTTLRSNIGNDARSYGVGMAVGTNTYSGPRKNATVVNKQGGVITVYNAGIGMAAYGASNTVINEGIINLEKNANYDSSLGADSLIGMAAYKSGTAINEQSGVININADNGQAFYSDGSGTILNYGTICVNTNCLTGNDYNETDSYTSLLYTGGDVITAQNETQNLTQKASINDKKEGNVVNSGSLSGADIAISSGELVNTSTGTINNAIIINDGELSNEGSVAKVTLN
;
A
#
# COMPACT_ATOMS: atom_id res chain seq x y z
N GLY A 1 48.09 9.69 17.54
CA GLY A 1 46.76 9.66 18.14
C GLY A 1 46.68 10.36 19.48
N ILE A 2 45.49 10.54 19.97
CA ILE A 2 45.17 11.10 21.29
C ILE A 2 44.71 9.93 22.15
N ASP A 3 45.31 9.77 23.35
CA ASP A 3 44.95 8.71 24.30
C ASP A 3 44.55 9.36 25.65
N ILE A 4 43.27 9.17 26.08
CA ILE A 4 42.73 9.76 27.31
C ILE A 4 42.32 8.63 28.23
N THR A 5 43.20 8.34 29.20
CA THR A 5 43.04 7.24 30.16
C THR A 5 42.72 7.73 31.58
N GLY A 6 42.85 9.03 31.82
CA GLY A 6 42.58 9.62 33.17
C GLY A 6 41.12 9.92 33.37
N ASP A 7 40.57 9.53 34.53
CA ASP A 7 39.22 9.87 34.95
C ASP A 7 39.01 11.39 35.04
N SER A 8 37.89 11.87 34.56
CA SER A 8 37.53 13.29 34.52
C SER A 8 38.55 14.18 33.77
N ALA A 9 39.36 13.59 32.89
CA ALA A 9 40.28 14.35 32.04
C ALA A 9 39.56 15.22 31.04
N THR A 10 40.09 16.42 30.77
CA THR A 10 39.56 17.33 29.76
C THR A 10 40.59 17.56 28.67
N VAL A 11 40.22 17.23 27.42
CA VAL A 11 41.10 17.42 26.25
C VAL A 11 40.40 18.20 25.17
N ILE A 12 41.04 19.24 24.65
CA ILE A 12 40.53 20.05 23.53
C ILE A 12 41.54 19.94 22.39
N ASN A 13 41.12 19.37 21.27
CA ASN A 13 41.93 19.32 20.05
C ASN A 13 41.37 20.31 19.01
N LYS A 14 42.26 21.05 18.37
CA LYS A 14 41.91 21.97 17.28
C LYS A 14 42.55 21.58 15.95
N GLY A 15 43.41 20.60 15.96
CA GLY A 15 44.10 20.08 14.78
C GLY A 15 43.31 18.94 14.13
N ASN A 16 43.64 18.70 12.87
CA ASN A 16 43.10 17.57 12.15
C ASN A 16 43.71 16.24 12.63
N ILE A 17 42.97 15.15 12.52
CA ILE A 17 43.37 13.81 12.88
C ILE A 17 43.23 12.95 11.62
N THR A 18 44.35 12.37 11.17
CA THR A 18 44.37 11.44 10.04
C THR A 18 44.83 10.08 10.50
N VAL A 19 44.06 9.04 10.20
CA VAL A 19 44.30 7.65 10.65
C VAL A 19 44.25 6.73 9.42
N THR A 20 45.39 6.25 9.00
CA THR A 20 45.53 5.47 7.76
C THR A 20 46.18 4.10 7.95
N ASP A 21 46.75 3.84 9.11
CA ASP A 21 47.37 2.57 9.40
C ASP A 21 46.34 1.57 9.92
N LYS A 22 46.42 0.36 9.39
CA LYS A 22 45.53 -0.74 9.78
C LYS A 22 45.50 -0.93 11.30
N ASP A 23 44.28 -1.15 11.85
CA ASP A 23 44.01 -1.37 13.26
C ASP A 23 44.41 -0.20 14.20
N SER A 24 44.69 0.98 13.63
CA SER A 24 45.01 2.18 14.38
C SER A 24 43.80 2.94 14.87
N VAL A 25 43.97 3.68 15.98
CA VAL A 25 42.95 4.54 16.58
C VAL A 25 43.46 5.98 16.62
N GLY A 26 42.66 6.92 16.10
CA GLY A 26 42.97 8.34 16.12
C GLY A 26 42.83 8.96 17.49
N VAL A 27 41.68 8.72 18.15
CA VAL A 27 41.37 9.17 19.49
C VAL A 27 40.84 8.00 20.32
N LEU A 28 41.53 7.67 21.39
CA LEU A 28 41.06 6.70 22.38
C LEU A 28 40.61 7.42 23.65
N ILE A 29 39.38 7.18 24.11
CA ILE A 29 38.82 7.78 25.33
C ILE A 29 38.33 6.65 26.22
N ASN A 30 39.04 6.42 27.31
CA ASN A 30 38.79 5.29 28.19
C ASN A 30 38.73 5.68 29.70
N GLY A 31 39.10 6.88 30.09
CA GLY A 31 38.93 7.37 31.44
C GLY A 31 37.47 7.79 31.70
N ASP A 32 36.88 7.39 32.83
CA ASP A 32 35.50 7.73 33.18
C ASP A 32 35.29 9.23 33.37
N ARG A 33 34.12 9.74 32.98
CA ARG A 33 33.74 11.16 33.01
C ARG A 33 34.71 12.06 32.23
N ALA A 34 35.39 11.51 31.23
CA ALA A 34 36.27 12.29 30.38
C ALA A 34 35.49 13.29 29.53
N THR A 35 36.09 14.44 29.29
CA THR A 35 35.59 15.47 28.38
C THR A 35 36.52 15.60 27.20
N PHE A 36 36.00 15.42 26.00
CA PHE A 36 36.76 15.57 24.75
C PHE A 36 36.04 16.52 23.79
N ALA A 37 36.73 17.50 23.28
CA ALA A 37 36.22 18.40 22.26
C ALA A 37 37.21 18.48 21.09
N ASN A 38 36.75 18.16 19.89
CA ASN A 38 37.54 18.33 18.67
C ASN A 38 36.85 19.28 17.68
N THR A 39 37.56 20.29 17.23
CA THR A 39 37.12 21.19 16.17
C THR A 39 37.79 20.93 14.83
N GLY A 40 38.83 20.10 14.82
CA GLY A 40 39.53 19.66 13.61
C GLY A 40 38.75 18.57 12.87
N HIS A 41 39.19 18.34 11.66
CA HIS A 41 38.66 17.28 10.81
C HIS A 41 39.22 15.92 11.19
N ILE A 42 38.44 14.85 11.00
CA ILE A 42 38.90 13.47 11.18
C ILE A 42 38.78 12.72 9.85
N ASP A 43 39.93 12.23 9.35
CA ASP A 43 40.04 11.33 8.18
C ASP A 43 40.44 9.96 8.67
N VAL A 44 39.64 8.93 8.39
CA VAL A 44 39.97 7.56 8.75
C VAL A 44 39.78 6.60 7.58
N ASN A 45 40.75 5.74 7.34
CA ASN A 45 40.75 4.78 6.24
C ASN A 45 41.57 3.53 6.60
N ASN A 46 41.51 2.49 5.76
CA ASN A 46 42.35 1.28 5.81
C ASN A 46 42.18 0.46 7.11
N SER A 47 40.95 0.11 7.46
CA SER A 47 40.63 -0.69 8.65
C SER A 47 40.96 0.00 9.98
N ALA A 48 40.93 1.31 10.03
CA ALA A 48 41.24 2.10 11.22
C ALA A 48 39.94 2.61 11.92
N THR A 49 40.13 3.14 13.13
CA THR A 49 39.03 3.79 13.91
C THR A 49 39.36 5.25 14.18
N GLY A 50 38.51 6.17 13.78
CA GLY A 50 38.69 7.60 14.03
C GLY A 50 38.66 7.92 15.53
N MET A 51 37.58 7.58 16.20
CA MET A 51 37.37 7.76 17.63
C MET A 51 36.90 6.44 18.28
N SER A 52 37.54 5.99 19.31
CA SER A 52 37.13 4.85 20.13
C SER A 52 36.76 5.35 21.54
N ILE A 53 35.52 5.23 21.94
CA ILE A 53 34.96 5.79 23.18
C ILE A 53 34.45 4.64 24.04
N THR A 54 35.22 4.30 25.06
CA THR A 54 34.91 3.25 26.04
C THR A 54 34.60 3.81 27.43
N THR A 55 34.70 5.14 27.58
CA THR A 55 34.38 5.86 28.81
C THR A 55 32.92 5.70 29.23
N SER A 56 32.65 5.83 30.50
CA SER A 56 31.29 6.02 31.02
C SER A 56 31.11 7.43 31.54
N GLU A 57 29.89 7.97 31.41
CA GLU A 57 29.53 9.33 31.84
C GLU A 57 30.39 10.44 31.17
N GLY A 58 30.93 10.20 30.00
CA GLY A 58 31.77 11.15 29.26
C GLY A 58 30.95 12.20 28.50
N ALA A 59 31.56 13.36 28.26
CA ALA A 59 31.04 14.43 27.39
C ALA A 59 31.93 14.60 26.15
N ILE A 60 31.45 14.16 25.00
CA ILE A 60 32.27 14.09 23.77
C ILE A 60 31.68 15.00 22.70
N SER A 61 32.51 15.85 22.10
CA SER A 61 32.09 16.73 21.01
C SER A 61 33.06 16.66 19.83
N GLN A 62 32.51 16.42 18.64
CA GLN A 62 33.22 16.48 17.36
C GLN A 62 32.54 17.54 16.48
N ALA A 63 33.18 18.69 16.29
CA ALA A 63 32.64 19.80 15.53
C ALA A 63 33.17 19.88 14.08
N GLY A 64 34.32 19.29 13.79
CA GLY A 64 34.86 19.16 12.44
C GLY A 64 34.20 18.05 11.66
N SER A 65 34.28 18.06 10.33
CA SER A 65 33.78 16.96 9.49
C SER A 65 34.52 15.65 9.73
N MET A 66 33.90 14.53 9.36
CA MET A 66 34.47 13.20 9.47
C MET A 66 34.34 12.48 8.14
N ASN A 67 35.43 11.96 7.60
CA ASN A 67 35.45 11.08 6.44
C ASN A 67 35.88 9.68 6.84
N VAL A 68 35.09 8.69 6.42
CA VAL A 68 35.31 7.29 6.76
C VAL A 68 35.40 6.49 5.48
N GLY A 69 36.57 5.92 5.26
CA GLY A 69 36.90 5.08 4.10
C GLY A 69 36.84 3.58 4.39
N ASP A 70 37.48 2.80 3.51
CA ASP A 70 37.39 1.35 3.49
C ASP A 70 37.67 0.67 4.82
N PHE A 71 36.80 -0.26 5.21
CA PHE A 71 36.88 -1.12 6.40
C PHE A 71 36.99 -0.36 7.73
N SER A 72 36.70 0.94 7.72
CA SER A 72 36.99 1.82 8.85
C SER A 72 35.71 2.22 9.61
N THR A 73 35.91 2.64 10.85
CA THR A 73 34.85 3.17 11.71
C THR A 73 35.17 4.61 12.09
N GLY A 74 34.25 5.52 11.81
CA GLY A 74 34.43 6.93 12.18
C GLY A 74 34.43 7.11 13.69
N MET A 75 33.37 6.70 14.36
CA MET A 75 33.23 6.69 15.81
C MET A 75 32.69 5.35 16.30
N ALA A 76 33.37 4.76 17.26
CA ALA A 76 32.94 3.55 17.97
C ALA A 76 32.65 3.94 19.44
N LEU A 77 31.40 3.89 19.85
CA LEU A 77 30.92 4.19 21.22
C LEU A 77 30.47 2.90 21.89
N SER A 78 31.32 2.36 22.78
CA SER A 78 31.02 1.15 23.55
C SER A 78 30.87 1.40 25.06
N GLY A 79 31.15 2.62 25.53
CA GLY A 79 30.89 3.04 26.91
C GLY A 79 29.42 3.39 27.13
N ASN A 80 29.04 3.57 28.40
CA ASN A 80 27.65 3.78 28.81
C ASN A 80 27.41 5.18 29.37
N ASN A 81 26.18 5.65 29.35
CA ASN A 81 25.74 6.92 29.92
C ASN A 81 26.52 8.15 29.38
N ASN A 82 26.99 8.12 28.16
CA ASN A 82 27.73 9.22 27.56
C ASN A 82 26.80 10.23 26.87
N SER A 83 27.22 11.49 26.85
CA SER A 83 26.65 12.53 26.00
C SER A 83 27.60 12.82 24.85
N VAL A 84 27.17 12.56 23.64
CA VAL A 84 28.00 12.70 22.42
C VAL A 84 27.33 13.66 21.46
N THR A 85 28.04 14.70 21.02
CA THR A 85 27.56 15.63 20.00
C THR A 85 28.50 15.57 18.78
N LEU A 86 27.98 15.16 17.65
CA LEU A 86 28.59 15.30 16.36
C LEU A 86 28.01 16.54 15.66
N ALA A 87 28.56 17.70 16.01
CA ALA A 87 28.20 18.96 15.36
C ALA A 87 28.92 19.15 14.02
N ALA A 88 29.41 18.05 13.47
CA ALA A 88 30.16 18.00 12.23
C ALA A 88 29.36 18.61 11.07
N LYS A 89 30.02 19.34 10.21
CA LYS A 89 29.39 19.84 8.99
C LYS A 89 28.84 18.68 8.16
N ASP A 90 29.63 17.61 8.00
CA ASP A 90 29.22 16.40 7.27
C ASP A 90 29.95 15.18 7.81
N LEU A 91 29.26 14.07 7.89
CA LEU A 91 29.81 12.74 8.09
C LEU A 91 29.72 11.99 6.77
N ASN A 92 30.86 11.78 6.13
CA ASN A 92 30.95 11.07 4.86
C ASN A 92 31.45 9.64 5.09
N VAL A 93 30.62 8.66 4.78
CA VAL A 93 30.91 7.23 4.86
C VAL A 93 31.04 6.73 3.43
N ILE A 94 32.28 6.77 2.91
CA ILE A 94 32.57 6.48 1.50
C ILE A 94 33.62 5.40 1.42
N GLY A 95 33.17 4.17 1.26
CA GLY A 95 34.07 3.03 1.21
C GLY A 95 33.34 1.71 1.36
N GLN A 96 34.11 0.63 1.26
CA GLN A 96 33.67 -0.74 1.48
C GLN A 96 33.64 -1.04 2.98
N LYS A 97 32.54 -1.63 3.51
CA LYS A 97 32.40 -2.00 4.94
C LYS A 97 32.78 -0.86 5.91
N ALA A 98 32.45 0.34 5.53
CA ALA A 98 32.70 1.52 6.34
C ALA A 98 31.52 1.74 7.30
N THR A 99 31.78 2.19 8.52
CA THR A 99 30.75 2.55 9.50
C THR A 99 30.99 3.97 10.00
N GLY A 100 30.01 4.83 9.80
CA GLY A 100 30.12 6.22 10.27
C GLY A 100 30.14 6.30 11.78
N VAL A 101 29.05 5.88 12.42
CA VAL A 101 28.89 5.86 13.87
C VAL A 101 28.41 4.47 14.31
N ASN A 102 29.13 3.84 15.21
CA ASN A 102 28.75 2.57 15.82
C ASN A 102 28.52 2.73 17.33
N ILE A 103 27.29 2.51 17.80
CA ILE A 103 26.87 2.64 19.19
C ILE A 103 26.53 1.24 19.71
N SER A 104 27.43 0.66 20.50
CA SER A 104 27.26 -0.65 21.14
C SER A 104 27.13 -0.59 22.65
N GLY A 105 27.33 0.59 23.24
CA GLY A 105 27.09 0.84 24.66
C GLY A 105 25.64 1.20 24.96
N ASP A 106 25.28 1.25 26.23
CA ASP A 106 23.92 1.46 26.68
C ASP A 106 23.70 2.87 27.28
N ASN A 107 22.46 3.35 27.24
CA ASN A 107 22.04 4.61 27.87
C ASN A 107 22.81 5.86 27.36
N ASN A 108 23.27 5.87 26.14
CA ASN A 108 23.97 7.02 25.58
C ASN A 108 22.97 7.99 24.92
N ALA A 109 23.28 9.29 25.01
CA ALA A 109 22.62 10.35 24.25
C ALA A 109 23.56 10.83 23.14
N VAL A 110 23.18 10.61 21.89
CA VAL A 110 24.00 10.94 20.71
C VAL A 110 23.22 11.90 19.80
N ASP A 111 23.81 13.07 19.59
CA ASP A 111 23.24 14.13 18.77
C ASP A 111 24.12 14.38 17.56
N ILE A 112 23.59 14.16 16.34
CA ILE A 112 24.27 14.32 15.06
C ILE A 112 23.57 15.44 14.28
N THR A 113 24.14 16.64 14.29
CA THR A 113 23.52 17.81 13.65
C THR A 113 23.93 18.00 12.19
N GLY A 114 25.02 17.38 11.74
CA GLY A 114 25.48 17.42 10.35
C GLY A 114 24.78 16.40 9.46
N ASN A 115 24.93 16.57 8.14
CA ASN A 115 24.44 15.58 7.20
C ASN A 115 25.28 14.31 7.25
N ILE A 116 24.64 13.19 6.96
CA ILE A 116 25.29 11.89 6.81
C ILE A 116 25.17 11.46 5.35
N LEU A 117 26.29 11.22 4.68
CA LEU A 117 26.35 10.63 3.35
C LEU A 117 26.93 9.22 3.44
N VAL A 118 26.17 8.24 2.94
CA VAL A 118 26.66 6.86 2.79
C VAL A 118 26.71 6.55 1.29
N ASP A 119 27.93 6.29 0.79
CA ASP A 119 28.18 6.07 -0.63
C ASP A 119 29.28 5.00 -0.79
N LYS A 120 29.42 4.46 -1.99
CA LYS A 120 30.57 3.64 -2.37
C LYS A 120 31.77 4.51 -2.76
N ASP A 121 32.96 3.96 -2.66
CA ASP A 121 34.12 4.55 -3.30
C ASP A 121 34.01 4.42 -4.83
N GLN A 122 33.80 5.55 -5.52
CA GLN A 122 33.72 5.62 -6.98
C GLN A 122 34.99 5.10 -7.70
N THR A 123 36.09 4.94 -6.98
CA THR A 123 37.35 4.42 -7.52
C THR A 123 37.51 2.91 -7.36
N ALA A 124 36.58 2.25 -6.66
CA ALA A 124 36.63 0.80 -6.45
C ALA A 124 36.48 0.04 -7.76
N THR A 125 37.43 -0.78 -8.07
CA THR A 125 37.50 -1.59 -9.32
C THR A 125 36.74 -2.90 -9.22
N ASN A 126 36.23 -3.26 -8.02
CA ASN A 126 35.59 -4.54 -7.76
C ASN A 126 34.25 -4.35 -7.05
N ALA A 127 33.19 -4.17 -7.82
CA ALA A 127 31.84 -3.99 -7.29
C ALA A 127 31.33 -5.17 -6.46
N VAL A 128 31.89 -6.37 -6.64
CA VAL A 128 31.47 -7.58 -5.91
C VAL A 128 31.83 -7.49 -4.43
N ASP A 129 32.91 -6.80 -4.08
CA ASP A 129 33.35 -6.72 -2.69
C ASP A 129 32.46 -5.83 -1.83
N TYR A 130 31.82 -4.79 -2.42
CA TYR A 130 30.83 -3.95 -1.73
C TYR A 130 29.56 -4.70 -1.37
N PHE A 131 29.23 -5.70 -2.15
CA PHE A 131 28.02 -6.47 -2.00
C PHE A 131 28.01 -7.35 -0.75
N TYR A 132 29.15 -7.91 -0.40
CA TYR A 132 29.26 -8.78 0.77
C TYR A 132 29.58 -8.05 2.07
N GLU A 133 29.90 -6.80 2.01
CA GLU A 133 30.38 -6.01 3.14
C GLU A 133 29.81 -4.58 3.10
N PRO A 134 28.52 -4.42 3.50
CA PRO A 134 27.79 -3.15 3.37
C PRO A 134 28.41 -2.07 4.27
N SER A 135 28.34 -0.82 3.79
CA SER A 135 28.65 0.35 4.58
C SER A 135 27.40 0.83 5.31
N ILE A 136 27.57 1.37 6.53
CA ILE A 136 26.50 1.79 7.41
C ILE A 136 26.75 3.23 7.89
N GLY A 137 25.74 4.10 7.73
CA GLY A 137 25.83 5.47 8.27
C GLY A 137 25.87 5.49 9.78
N VAL A 138 24.83 4.96 10.42
CA VAL A 138 24.69 4.84 11.88
C VAL A 138 24.23 3.44 12.24
N ASN A 139 24.99 2.77 13.11
CA ASN A 139 24.64 1.48 13.69
C ASN A 139 24.42 1.62 15.21
N VAL A 140 23.25 1.18 15.69
CA VAL A 140 22.89 1.17 17.11
C VAL A 140 22.60 -0.27 17.51
N SER A 141 23.51 -0.89 18.24
CA SER A 141 23.38 -2.28 18.71
C SER A 141 23.34 -2.40 20.24
N GLY A 142 23.53 -1.31 20.98
CA GLY A 142 23.30 -1.22 22.42
C GLY A 142 21.82 -0.96 22.76
N ASN A 143 21.52 -0.81 24.05
CA ASN A 143 20.15 -0.65 24.53
C ASN A 143 19.93 0.72 25.17
N CYS A 144 18.67 1.15 25.22
CA CYS A 144 18.25 2.38 25.90
C CYS A 144 19.00 3.65 25.41
N ASN A 145 19.51 3.67 24.19
CA ASN A 145 20.16 4.85 23.63
C ASN A 145 19.13 5.82 23.03
N THR A 146 19.42 7.11 23.12
CA THR A 146 18.69 8.16 22.41
C THR A 146 19.60 8.76 21.36
N VAL A 147 19.20 8.69 20.10
CA VAL A 147 19.99 9.18 18.97
C VAL A 147 19.15 10.20 18.18
N SER A 148 19.67 11.41 17.98
CA SER A 148 19.06 12.44 17.14
C SER A 148 19.90 12.70 15.90
N LEU A 149 19.29 12.64 14.72
CA LEU A 149 19.87 13.01 13.44
C LEU A 149 19.13 14.24 12.91
N ASP A 150 19.70 15.42 13.10
CA ASP A 150 19.10 16.69 12.68
C ASP A 150 19.44 17.02 11.23
N GLY A 151 20.57 16.52 10.72
CA GLY A 151 20.94 16.61 9.30
C GLY A 151 20.27 15.53 8.45
N LYS A 152 20.35 15.71 7.13
CA LYS A 152 19.84 14.74 6.15
C LYS A 152 20.66 13.46 6.18
N LEU A 153 19.99 12.31 6.23
CA LEU A 153 20.61 11.01 6.01
C LEU A 153 20.48 10.62 4.54
N THR A 154 21.58 10.72 3.80
CA THR A 154 21.62 10.42 2.38
C THR A 154 22.32 9.07 2.14
N VAL A 155 21.65 8.20 1.39
CA VAL A 155 22.20 6.92 0.94
C VAL A 155 22.21 6.92 -0.59
N VAL A 156 23.35 6.61 -1.19
CA VAL A 156 23.52 6.48 -2.64
C VAL A 156 23.50 5.02 -3.02
N ALA A 157 22.46 4.60 -3.74
CA ALA A 157 22.32 3.24 -4.25
C ALA A 157 22.95 3.13 -5.64
N ASP A 158 23.88 2.20 -5.79
CA ASP A 158 24.57 1.97 -7.06
C ASP A 158 23.83 0.97 -7.94
N SER A 159 23.50 1.39 -9.14
CA SER A 159 22.86 0.55 -10.16
C SER A 159 23.76 -0.56 -10.73
N GLU A 160 25.08 -0.36 -10.79
CA GLU A 160 25.99 -1.41 -11.25
C GLU A 160 26.11 -2.56 -10.24
N LEU A 161 26.10 -2.25 -8.95
CA LEU A 161 26.03 -3.25 -7.89
C LEU A 161 24.78 -4.11 -8.03
N THR A 162 23.64 -3.51 -8.32
CA THR A 162 22.39 -4.23 -8.49
C THR A 162 22.38 -5.13 -9.73
N SER A 163 23.00 -4.75 -10.83
CA SER A 163 22.96 -5.52 -12.08
C SER A 163 23.83 -6.79 -12.08
N ARG A 164 24.86 -6.86 -11.24
CA ARG A 164 25.79 -8.01 -11.16
C ARG A 164 25.38 -9.10 -10.18
N ILE A 165 24.41 -8.81 -9.32
CA ILE A 165 23.96 -9.66 -8.21
C ILE A 165 23.14 -10.87 -8.65
N TYR A 166 22.70 -10.88 -9.89
CA TYR A 166 21.71 -11.82 -10.41
C TYR A 166 22.13 -13.27 -10.55
N ALA A 167 23.41 -13.55 -10.63
CA ALA A 167 23.86 -14.90 -10.94
C ALA A 167 23.90 -15.84 -9.72
N ASP A 168 24.04 -15.30 -8.49
CA ASP A 168 24.30 -16.12 -7.29
C ASP A 168 23.48 -15.72 -6.04
N PHE A 169 22.30 -15.12 -6.20
CA PHE A 169 21.57 -14.49 -5.10
C PHE A 169 20.70 -15.46 -4.29
N ASP A 170 21.04 -15.70 -3.04
CA ASP A 170 20.24 -16.48 -2.08
C ASP A 170 19.31 -15.66 -1.18
N GLY A 171 19.24 -14.37 -1.39
CA GLY A 171 18.35 -13.47 -0.65
C GLY A 171 18.84 -13.01 0.73
N SER A 172 20.05 -13.39 1.15
CA SER A 172 20.55 -13.14 2.51
C SER A 172 21.43 -11.89 2.65
N GLN A 173 21.77 -11.20 1.56
CA GLN A 173 22.77 -10.15 1.57
C GLN A 173 22.15 -8.75 1.60
N GLU A 174 22.67 -7.88 2.47
CA GLU A 174 22.26 -6.50 2.66
C GLU A 174 23.29 -5.56 2.06
N ASN A 175 22.86 -4.55 1.33
CA ASN A 175 23.71 -3.51 0.76
C ASN A 175 23.88 -2.32 1.73
N ILE A 176 24.48 -1.22 1.24
CA ILE A 176 24.65 0.04 1.96
C ILE A 176 23.38 0.42 2.74
N SER A 177 23.51 0.72 4.03
CA SER A 177 22.42 1.13 4.91
C SER A 177 22.67 2.50 5.52
N GLY A 178 21.64 3.32 5.63
CA GLY A 178 21.74 4.60 6.33
C GLY A 178 21.73 4.42 7.85
N LEU A 179 20.72 3.70 8.36
CA LEU A 179 20.53 3.45 9.79
C LEU A 179 20.22 1.97 10.05
N VAL A 180 20.94 1.37 10.97
CA VAL A 180 20.66 0.02 11.50
C VAL A 180 20.50 0.11 13.01
N VAL A 181 19.38 -0.38 13.53
CA VAL A 181 19.09 -0.46 14.96
C VAL A 181 18.78 -1.92 15.30
N SER A 182 19.57 -2.55 16.16
CA SER A 182 19.41 -3.97 16.51
C SER A 182 19.28 -4.23 18.01
N GLY A 183 19.36 -3.22 18.84
CA GLY A 183 19.15 -3.33 20.29
C GLY A 183 17.73 -3.01 20.73
N ASP A 184 17.47 -3.14 22.03
CA ASP A 184 16.17 -2.89 22.62
C ASP A 184 16.07 -1.51 23.27
N ASP A 185 14.85 -1.00 23.35
CA ASP A 185 14.48 0.25 24.02
C ASP A 185 15.28 1.50 23.55
N ASN A 186 15.85 1.45 22.32
CA ASN A 186 16.46 2.62 21.71
C ASN A 186 15.40 3.56 21.13
N THR A 187 15.71 4.86 21.15
CA THR A 187 14.89 5.89 20.51
C THR A 187 15.73 6.67 19.52
N VAL A 188 15.34 6.67 18.25
CA VAL A 188 16.04 7.38 17.18
C VAL A 188 15.13 8.42 16.54
N TYR A 189 15.59 9.67 16.47
CA TYR A 189 14.89 10.76 15.79
C TYR A 189 15.62 11.11 14.50
N LEU A 190 14.91 11.03 13.38
CA LEU A 190 15.36 11.43 12.04
C LEU A 190 14.76 12.80 11.68
N ASN A 191 15.23 13.85 12.34
CA ASN A 191 14.68 15.21 12.20
C ASN A 191 15.02 15.83 10.84
N GLY A 192 16.16 15.50 10.25
CA GLY A 192 16.56 15.94 8.92
C GLY A 192 15.92 15.15 7.77
N GLY A 193 15.26 14.04 8.09
CA GLY A 193 14.70 13.13 7.10
C GLY A 193 15.75 12.28 6.38
N ILE A 194 15.30 11.50 5.41
CA ILE A 194 16.13 10.60 4.61
C ILE A 194 16.13 10.99 3.13
N GLN A 195 17.23 10.71 2.46
CA GLN A 195 17.32 10.82 1.02
C GLN A 195 17.96 9.55 0.47
N LEU A 196 17.25 8.88 -0.42
CA LEU A 196 17.83 7.82 -1.23
C LEU A 196 18.01 8.33 -2.65
N VAL A 197 19.23 8.24 -3.15
CA VAL A 197 19.61 8.64 -4.50
C VAL A 197 19.98 7.39 -5.27
N GLY A 198 19.26 7.11 -6.38
CA GLY A 198 19.69 6.13 -7.36
C GLY A 198 20.64 6.75 -8.37
N GLU A 199 21.65 6.03 -8.81
CA GLU A 199 22.40 6.45 -9.98
C GLU A 199 21.55 6.23 -11.24
N GLU A 200 21.39 7.27 -12.05
CA GLU A 200 20.77 7.14 -13.37
C GLU A 200 21.62 6.20 -14.23
N ASN A 201 21.05 5.06 -14.60
CA ASN A 201 21.62 4.20 -15.63
C ASN A 201 21.45 4.87 -16.99
N GLN A 202 22.35 5.76 -17.35
CA GLN A 202 22.55 6.11 -18.74
C GLN A 202 23.21 4.93 -19.44
N LEU A 203 22.39 4.05 -20.00
CA LEU A 203 22.87 3.12 -21.00
C LEU A 203 23.26 3.94 -22.23
N THR A 204 24.56 4.16 -22.38
CA THR A 204 25.18 5.00 -23.43
C THR A 204 25.05 4.41 -24.83
N ASP A 205 24.42 3.25 -25.00
CA ASP A 205 24.35 2.54 -26.27
C ASP A 205 22.94 2.37 -26.84
N GLY A 206 21.91 2.94 -26.20
CA GLY A 206 20.52 2.82 -26.67
C GLY A 206 19.97 1.40 -26.63
N SER A 207 20.67 0.44 -26.02
CA SER A 207 20.15 -0.89 -25.79
C SER A 207 19.19 -0.87 -24.62
N THR A 208 17.99 -1.38 -24.84
CA THR A 208 17.05 -1.72 -23.78
C THR A 208 17.73 -2.69 -22.84
N VAL A 209 17.81 -2.34 -21.57
CA VAL A 209 18.34 -3.25 -20.53
C VAL A 209 17.47 -4.50 -20.56
N ALA A 210 18.03 -5.51 -21.19
CA ALA A 210 17.31 -6.74 -21.47
C ALA A 210 17.00 -7.49 -20.17
N SER A 211 15.77 -7.78 -19.98
CA SER A 211 15.13 -9.06 -19.56
C SER A 211 15.74 -9.92 -18.42
N ASN A 212 16.78 -9.55 -17.70
CA ASN A 212 17.35 -10.40 -16.66
C ASN A 212 17.30 -9.80 -15.25
N ARG A 213 16.34 -8.97 -14.97
CA ARG A 213 16.23 -8.25 -13.69
C ARG A 213 15.38 -9.00 -12.66
N ASN A 214 15.59 -10.29 -12.50
CA ASN A 214 14.87 -11.14 -11.55
C ASN A 214 15.53 -11.21 -10.16
N GLY A 215 15.95 -10.16 -9.54
CA GLY A 215 16.56 -10.28 -8.22
C GLY A 215 17.24 -9.00 -7.79
N TYR A 216 16.50 -8.01 -7.41
CA TYR A 216 17.02 -6.73 -6.99
C TYR A 216 17.50 -6.76 -5.55
N GLY A 217 18.65 -6.19 -5.32
CA GLY A 217 19.29 -6.17 -4.03
C GLY A 217 18.41 -5.57 -2.94
N LYS A 218 18.48 -6.17 -1.78
CA LYS A 218 17.85 -5.66 -0.57
C LYS A 218 18.73 -4.56 -0.03
N THR A 219 18.36 -3.30 -0.25
CA THR A 219 19.09 -2.17 0.34
C THR A 219 18.11 -1.39 1.22
N PRO A 220 17.82 -1.84 2.45
CA PRO A 220 17.06 -1.03 3.35
C PRO A 220 17.91 0.19 3.75
N VAL A 221 17.35 1.38 3.55
CA VAL A 221 17.94 2.62 4.08
C VAL A 221 17.88 2.62 5.60
N ILE A 222 16.81 2.03 6.16
CA ILE A 222 16.57 1.89 7.59
C ILE A 222 16.19 0.44 7.88
N THR A 223 16.93 -0.18 8.81
CA THR A 223 16.57 -1.47 9.41
C THR A 223 16.44 -1.30 10.92
N VAL A 224 15.30 -1.72 11.48
CA VAL A 224 15.08 -1.75 12.92
C VAL A 224 14.69 -3.18 13.31
N ASP A 225 15.55 -3.81 14.11
CA ASP A 225 15.38 -5.19 14.57
C ASP A 225 15.53 -5.22 16.09
N GLY A 226 14.46 -5.49 16.81
CA GLY A 226 14.38 -5.39 18.26
C GLY A 226 13.37 -4.32 18.72
N LYS A 227 13.11 -4.27 19.99
CA LYS A 227 12.10 -3.40 20.60
C LYS A 227 12.62 -1.95 20.70
N SER A 228 12.77 -1.29 19.57
CA SER A 228 13.26 0.08 19.47
C SER A 228 12.32 0.93 18.64
N SER A 229 12.36 2.24 18.83
CA SER A 229 11.49 3.21 18.17
C SER A 229 12.27 4.18 17.30
N VAL A 230 11.77 4.40 16.08
CA VAL A 230 12.31 5.41 15.15
C VAL A 230 11.22 6.42 14.81
N TYR A 231 11.54 7.70 14.93
CA TYR A 231 10.67 8.82 14.60
C TYR A 231 11.21 9.54 13.36
N LEU A 232 10.52 9.39 12.23
CA LEU A 232 10.86 10.09 10.99
C LEU A 232 10.09 11.41 10.93
N ASN A 233 10.74 12.48 11.37
CA ASN A 233 10.14 13.81 11.51
C ASN A 233 10.44 14.74 10.34
N GLY A 234 11.50 14.47 9.57
CA GLY A 234 11.92 15.32 8.46
C GLY A 234 11.45 14.83 7.11
N ASP A 235 11.33 15.77 6.18
CA ASP A 235 10.98 15.49 4.79
C ASP A 235 11.96 14.51 4.16
N SER A 236 11.43 13.55 3.44
CA SER A 236 12.20 12.47 2.87
C SER A 236 11.94 12.35 1.37
N THR A 237 12.99 12.08 0.61
CA THR A 237 12.92 11.95 -0.83
C THR A 237 13.62 10.66 -1.27
N ILE A 238 12.93 9.92 -2.11
CA ILE A 238 13.41 8.67 -2.62
C ILE A 238 13.24 8.72 -4.13
N ASN A 239 14.34 9.01 -4.83
CA ASN A 239 14.35 9.21 -6.28
C ASN A 239 15.29 8.20 -6.93
N GLY A 240 14.92 7.77 -8.10
CA GLY A 240 15.79 7.05 -9.03
C GLY A 240 15.17 5.81 -9.64
N ASP A 241 15.75 5.35 -10.73
CA ASP A 241 15.51 4.06 -11.36
C ASP A 241 16.02 2.93 -10.46
N LEU A 242 15.51 2.90 -9.23
CA LEU A 242 15.90 1.84 -8.31
C LEU A 242 15.15 0.58 -8.68
N PRO A 243 15.86 -0.46 -8.99
CA PRO A 243 15.27 -1.77 -9.06
C PRO A 243 14.86 -2.25 -7.66
N LEU A 244 13.74 -1.75 -7.18
CA LEU A 244 13.19 -2.05 -5.86
C LEU A 244 12.30 -3.29 -5.91
N ALA A 245 12.83 -4.40 -6.34
CA ALA A 245 12.10 -5.63 -6.12
C ALA A 245 12.32 -6.12 -4.68
N TYR A 246 11.26 -6.46 -4.00
CA TYR A 246 11.17 -7.34 -2.83
C TYR A 246 11.62 -6.86 -1.45
N SER A 247 12.24 -5.73 -1.24
CA SER A 247 12.81 -5.50 0.09
C SER A 247 12.71 -4.13 0.65
N GLY A 248 11.58 -3.48 0.57
CA GLY A 248 11.32 -2.23 1.29
C GLY A 248 12.54 -1.40 1.69
N MET A 249 12.47 -0.12 1.54
CA MET A 249 13.55 0.77 1.99
C MET A 249 13.65 0.87 3.49
N ILE A 250 12.55 0.57 4.16
CA ILE A 250 12.44 0.55 5.63
C ILE A 250 11.98 -0.84 6.02
N ARG A 251 12.73 -1.52 6.88
CA ARG A 251 12.39 -2.84 7.41
C ARG A 251 12.31 -2.80 8.92
N LEU A 252 11.19 -3.26 9.44
CA LEU A 252 10.89 -3.32 10.87
C LEU A 252 10.63 -4.77 11.27
N LYS A 253 11.34 -5.24 12.31
CA LYS A 253 11.20 -6.61 12.81
C LYS A 253 11.19 -6.64 14.33
N ASN A 254 10.67 -7.74 14.89
CA ASN A 254 10.81 -8.08 16.30
C ASN A 254 10.37 -6.97 17.27
N SER A 255 9.13 -6.50 17.10
CA SER A 255 8.51 -5.45 17.91
C SER A 255 9.15 -4.05 17.75
N ALA A 256 9.86 -3.82 16.66
CA ALA A 256 10.32 -2.50 16.26
C ALA A 256 9.15 -1.57 15.95
N MET A 257 9.30 -0.27 16.15
CA MET A 257 8.32 0.73 15.77
C MET A 257 8.94 1.83 14.92
N ILE A 258 8.22 2.26 13.87
CA ILE A 258 8.48 3.54 13.21
C ILE A 258 7.23 4.40 13.23
N GLU A 259 7.41 5.68 13.57
CA GLU A 259 6.40 6.71 13.43
C GLU A 259 6.86 7.73 12.38
N ILE A 260 6.03 7.98 11.38
CA ILE A 260 6.19 9.09 10.44
C ILE A 260 5.42 10.27 11.03
N GLY A 261 6.15 11.35 11.35
CA GLY A 261 5.62 12.51 12.04
C GLY A 261 4.59 13.29 11.20
N ALA A 262 3.70 14.02 11.87
CA ALA A 262 2.61 14.75 11.22
C ALA A 262 3.08 15.88 10.26
N ASP A 263 4.26 16.42 10.48
CA ASP A 263 4.86 17.46 9.62
C ASP A 263 5.81 16.87 8.57
N ALA A 264 6.01 15.55 8.55
CA ALA A 264 6.91 14.90 7.60
C ALA A 264 6.22 14.61 6.28
N THR A 265 6.92 14.89 5.18
CA THR A 265 6.52 14.50 3.83
C THR A 265 7.49 13.47 3.27
N ILE A 266 6.98 12.35 2.79
CA ILE A 266 7.79 11.35 2.09
C ILE A 266 7.38 11.31 0.62
N ASN A 267 8.28 11.71 -0.26
CA ASN A 267 8.12 11.61 -1.70
C ASN A 267 8.94 10.42 -2.22
N MET A 268 8.25 9.45 -2.79
CA MET A 268 8.88 8.30 -3.40
C MET A 268 8.51 8.19 -4.87
N GLN A 269 9.49 8.42 -5.75
CA GLN A 269 9.31 8.34 -7.19
C GLN A 269 10.20 7.23 -7.74
N VAL A 270 9.56 6.18 -8.24
CA VAL A 270 10.24 5.07 -8.89
C VAL A 270 9.82 5.03 -10.34
N ASP A 271 10.76 5.33 -11.23
CA ASP A 271 10.58 5.17 -12.65
C ASP A 271 10.94 3.72 -13.01
N ILE A 272 9.95 2.86 -13.07
CA ILE A 272 10.14 1.45 -13.40
C ILE A 272 9.96 1.29 -14.92
N TYR A 273 11.06 1.10 -15.63
CA TYR A 273 11.04 0.69 -17.03
C TYR A 273 10.90 -0.83 -17.21
N ASP A 274 10.77 -1.59 -16.13
CA ASP A 274 10.82 -3.04 -16.21
C ASP A 274 9.50 -3.73 -15.89
N HIS A 275 9.14 -4.70 -16.73
CA HIS A 275 7.89 -5.47 -16.72
C HIS A 275 7.69 -6.39 -15.51
N TYR A 276 8.50 -6.27 -14.45
CA TYR A 276 8.53 -7.23 -13.35
C TYR A 276 8.33 -6.62 -11.96
N ALA A 277 7.81 -5.41 -11.83
CA ALA A 277 7.35 -4.96 -10.52
C ALA A 277 6.20 -5.87 -10.07
N ARG A 278 6.41 -6.63 -9.00
CA ARG A 278 5.41 -7.57 -8.49
C ARG A 278 4.53 -6.88 -7.44
N SER A 279 3.38 -7.48 -7.16
CA SER A 279 2.41 -7.11 -6.10
C SER A 279 3.02 -6.88 -4.71
N GLU A 280 4.28 -7.21 -4.54
CA GLU A 280 5.01 -7.15 -3.27
C GLU A 280 5.96 -5.96 -3.18
N SER A 281 5.99 -5.05 -4.16
CA SER A 281 6.85 -3.87 -4.12
C SER A 281 6.24 -2.81 -3.21
N GLN A 282 6.68 -2.77 -1.97
CA GLN A 282 6.24 -1.82 -0.96
C GLN A 282 7.43 -1.03 -0.40
N MET A 283 7.20 0.24 -0.03
CA MET A 283 8.23 1.09 0.56
C MET A 283 8.69 0.60 1.93
N ILE A 284 7.75 0.17 2.77
CA ILE A 284 8.01 -0.26 4.15
C ILE A 284 7.57 -1.71 4.34
N PHE A 285 8.43 -2.51 4.97
CA PHE A 285 8.11 -3.87 5.42
C PHE A 285 8.08 -3.94 6.95
N VAL A 286 6.98 -4.45 7.48
CA VAL A 286 6.70 -4.58 8.91
C VAL A 286 6.44 -6.05 9.22
N GLU A 287 7.32 -6.66 10.01
CA GLU A 287 7.31 -8.10 10.26
C GLU A 287 7.50 -8.43 11.75
N SER A 288 7.06 -9.62 12.14
CA SER A 288 7.36 -10.19 13.49
C SER A 288 6.93 -9.30 14.66
N GLY A 289 5.71 -8.81 14.62
CA GLY A 289 5.12 -8.00 15.71
C GLY A 289 5.59 -6.54 15.74
N ALA A 290 6.17 -6.05 14.64
CA ALA A 290 6.56 -4.65 14.53
C ALA A 290 5.36 -3.73 14.22
N GLU A 291 5.55 -2.43 14.38
CA GLU A 291 4.51 -1.41 14.25
C GLU A 291 4.93 -0.27 13.31
N LEU A 292 4.02 0.13 12.44
CA LEU A 292 4.13 1.33 11.60
C LEU A 292 3.00 2.30 11.93
N VAL A 293 3.35 3.54 12.27
CA VAL A 293 2.40 4.63 12.50
C VAL A 293 2.65 5.73 11.48
N ASN A 294 1.69 6.00 10.59
CA ASN A 294 1.75 7.15 9.70
C ASN A 294 0.84 8.28 10.17
N LYS A 295 1.42 9.46 10.40
CA LYS A 295 0.71 10.72 10.69
C LYS A 295 1.00 11.79 9.65
N GLY A 296 2.01 11.57 8.79
CA GLY A 296 2.50 12.51 7.79
C GLY A 296 1.88 12.32 6.41
N ASP A 297 2.46 13.02 5.45
CA ASP A 297 2.06 12.99 4.05
C ASP A 297 2.98 12.08 3.25
N ILE A 298 2.41 11.07 2.60
CA ILE A 298 3.12 10.10 1.76
C ILE A 298 2.67 10.30 0.32
N ASP A 299 3.62 10.48 -0.58
CA ASP A 299 3.38 10.52 -2.02
C ASP A 299 4.25 9.45 -2.69
N THR A 300 3.61 8.44 -3.29
CA THR A 300 4.32 7.35 -3.98
C THR A 300 3.97 7.34 -5.45
N ARG A 301 4.97 7.03 -6.27
CA ARG A 301 4.82 6.82 -7.71
C ARG A 301 5.30 5.42 -8.08
N ASN A 302 4.42 4.61 -8.66
CA ASN A 302 4.67 3.22 -9.13
C ASN A 302 5.14 2.25 -8.03
N ILE A 303 4.83 2.51 -6.78
CA ILE A 303 5.14 1.62 -5.65
C ILE A 303 4.06 1.75 -4.58
N GLY A 304 3.84 0.70 -3.80
CA GLY A 304 2.94 0.73 -2.65
C GLY A 304 3.59 1.31 -1.39
N PHE A 305 2.77 1.60 -0.38
CA PHE A 305 3.26 2.21 0.86
C PHE A 305 3.84 1.17 1.81
N ALA A 306 3.04 0.23 2.32
CA ALA A 306 3.51 -0.69 3.34
C ALA A 306 2.97 -2.11 3.23
N ALA A 307 3.82 -3.09 3.52
CA ALA A 307 3.47 -4.49 3.74
C ALA A 307 3.59 -4.83 5.22
N ILE A 308 2.51 -5.35 5.80
CA ILE A 308 2.39 -5.75 7.19
C ILE A 308 2.24 -7.27 7.24
N SER A 309 3.23 -7.97 7.74
CA SER A 309 3.28 -9.43 7.71
C SER A 309 3.50 -10.05 9.07
N GLY A 310 2.71 -11.05 9.39
CA GLY A 310 2.83 -11.84 10.62
C GLY A 310 1.93 -11.36 11.75
N GLU A 311 1.58 -12.30 12.64
CA GLU A 311 0.76 -12.02 13.81
C GLU A 311 1.35 -10.88 14.67
N ASN A 312 0.50 -10.02 15.18
CA ASN A 312 0.84 -8.83 15.97
C ASN A 312 1.64 -7.74 15.23
N SER A 313 1.88 -7.90 13.93
CA SER A 313 2.40 -6.81 13.10
C SER A 313 1.28 -5.85 12.75
N THR A 314 1.50 -4.54 12.94
CA THR A 314 0.44 -3.55 12.79
C THR A 314 0.87 -2.35 11.93
N GLY A 315 -0.09 -1.82 11.18
CA GLY A 315 0.02 -0.56 10.48
C GLY A 315 -1.13 0.37 10.82
N SER A 316 -0.88 1.66 10.97
CA SER A 316 -1.93 2.66 11.17
C SER A 316 -1.67 3.91 10.35
N ASN A 317 -2.74 4.51 9.83
CA ASN A 317 -2.71 5.76 9.09
C ASN A 317 -3.67 6.78 9.71
N SER A 318 -3.16 7.95 10.05
CA SER A 318 -3.95 9.13 10.39
C SER A 318 -3.55 10.37 9.58
N GLY A 319 -2.57 10.22 8.68
CA GLY A 319 -2.13 11.21 7.70
C GLY A 319 -2.71 10.95 6.32
N ASN A 320 -2.00 11.39 5.29
CA ASN A 320 -2.40 11.23 3.91
C ASN A 320 -1.45 10.29 3.17
N ILE A 321 -1.99 9.38 2.36
CA ILE A 321 -1.24 8.52 1.48
C ILE A 321 -1.76 8.73 0.07
N THR A 322 -0.92 9.21 -0.83
CA THR A 322 -1.21 9.36 -2.25
C THR A 322 -0.42 8.32 -3.04
N LEU A 323 -1.12 7.50 -3.77
CA LEU A 323 -0.57 6.47 -4.65
C LEU A 323 -0.81 6.90 -6.09
N SER A 324 0.25 7.07 -6.88
CA SER A 324 0.14 7.45 -8.28
C SER A 324 0.74 6.37 -9.17
N GLN A 325 -0.03 5.92 -10.15
CA GLN A 325 0.45 4.99 -11.16
C GLN A 325 0.68 5.70 -12.48
N TYR A 326 1.91 5.66 -12.93
CA TYR A 326 2.32 6.06 -14.26
C TYR A 326 2.68 4.81 -15.06
N ASN A 327 2.39 4.81 -16.22
CA ASN A 327 2.24 3.93 -17.33
C ASN A 327 3.28 2.82 -17.62
N TYR A 328 4.08 2.32 -16.74
CA TYR A 328 5.28 1.57 -17.11
C TYR A 328 5.33 0.12 -16.67
N GLY A 329 4.27 -0.55 -16.39
CA GLY A 329 4.43 -1.94 -16.00
C GLY A 329 3.19 -2.78 -16.14
N LEU A 330 3.27 -3.76 -17.00
CA LEU A 330 2.23 -4.74 -17.27
C LEU A 330 1.92 -5.70 -16.12
N LEU A 331 2.74 -5.74 -15.10
CA LEU A 331 2.67 -6.74 -14.05
C LEU A 331 2.86 -6.14 -12.65
N ALA A 332 2.78 -4.82 -12.53
CA ALA A 332 2.90 -4.17 -11.26
C ALA A 332 1.52 -3.96 -10.63
N ASN A 333 1.24 -4.58 -9.53
CA ASN A 333 0.34 -4.04 -8.54
C ASN A 333 0.99 -2.74 -8.02
N ALA A 334 0.91 -1.71 -8.82
CA ALA A 334 1.60 -0.46 -8.59
C ALA A 334 0.80 0.36 -7.61
N GLY A 335 0.89 0.06 -6.35
CA GLY A 335 0.34 0.91 -5.34
C GLY A 335 -0.76 0.24 -4.53
N VAL A 336 -0.34 -0.33 -3.43
CA VAL A 336 -1.24 -0.69 -2.32
C VAL A 336 -0.93 0.25 -1.17
N GLY A 337 -1.95 0.86 -0.57
CA GLY A 337 -1.76 1.67 0.63
C GLY A 337 -1.20 0.80 1.74
N TYR A 338 -1.96 -0.18 2.20
CA TYR A 338 -1.49 -1.23 3.10
C TYR A 338 -1.82 -2.62 2.57
N PHE A 339 -0.81 -3.45 2.46
CA PHE A 339 -0.93 -4.87 2.19
C PHE A 339 -0.69 -5.66 3.47
N THR A 340 -1.67 -6.43 3.93
CA THR A 340 -1.56 -7.25 5.14
C THR A 340 -1.55 -8.73 4.81
N THR A 341 -0.71 -9.51 5.49
CA THR A 341 -0.59 -10.95 5.25
C THR A 341 -0.16 -11.71 6.49
N LYS A 342 -0.42 -13.01 6.54
CA LYS A 342 -0.03 -13.90 7.66
C LYS A 342 -0.45 -13.41 9.04
N GLY A 343 -1.66 -12.88 9.14
CA GLY A 343 -2.20 -12.35 10.39
C GLY A 343 -1.80 -10.92 10.73
N GLY A 344 -1.12 -10.20 9.81
CA GLY A 344 -0.87 -8.77 9.95
C GLY A 344 -2.15 -7.95 9.87
N SER A 345 -2.15 -6.76 10.46
CA SER A 345 -3.31 -5.87 10.47
C SER A 345 -2.97 -4.43 10.13
N ALA A 346 -3.90 -3.72 9.45
CA ALA A 346 -3.76 -2.30 9.18
C ALA A 346 -5.07 -1.54 9.36
N VAL A 347 -4.97 -0.31 9.89
CA VAL A 347 -6.10 0.56 10.21
C VAL A 347 -5.91 1.92 9.53
N ASN A 348 -6.91 2.37 8.78
CA ASN A 348 -6.94 3.71 8.18
C ASN A 348 -7.93 4.62 8.92
N ASN A 349 -7.44 5.70 9.50
CA ASN A 349 -8.20 6.83 10.04
C ASN A 349 -7.94 8.15 9.29
N GLY A 350 -7.01 8.12 8.33
CA GLY A 350 -6.62 9.24 7.49
C GLY A 350 -7.16 9.09 6.06
N THR A 351 -6.46 9.66 5.10
CA THR A 351 -6.84 9.59 3.70
C THR A 351 -5.88 8.70 2.91
N ILE A 352 -6.43 7.82 2.08
CA ILE A 352 -5.68 7.07 1.06
C ILE A 352 -6.27 7.45 -0.28
N THR A 353 -5.48 8.09 -1.13
CA THR A 353 -5.88 8.48 -2.49
C THR A 353 -5.05 7.71 -3.50
N ALA A 354 -5.71 7.03 -4.43
CA ALA A 354 -5.05 6.32 -5.51
C ALA A 354 -5.46 6.89 -6.87
N LYS A 355 -4.46 7.22 -7.72
CA LYS A 355 -4.68 7.86 -9.03
C LYS A 355 -3.95 7.11 -10.13
N VAL A 356 -4.69 6.68 -11.16
CA VAL A 356 -4.12 6.18 -12.40
C VAL A 356 -3.91 7.36 -13.34
N MET A 357 -2.65 7.75 -13.55
CA MET A 357 -2.28 8.97 -14.26
C MET A 357 -2.23 8.82 -15.78
N GLU A 358 -1.76 7.69 -16.29
CA GLU A 358 -1.67 7.42 -17.73
C GLU A 358 -2.33 6.09 -18.08
N GLN A 359 -3.45 6.11 -18.78
CA GLN A 359 -4.25 4.89 -19.04
C GLN A 359 -4.01 4.23 -20.42
N GLU A 360 -3.36 4.92 -21.34
CA GLU A 360 -3.30 4.50 -22.74
C GLU A 360 -2.41 3.28 -23.00
N SER A 361 -1.22 3.23 -22.43
CA SER A 361 -0.27 2.16 -22.71
C SER A 361 -0.56 0.88 -21.90
N VAL A 362 -1.18 1.02 -20.76
CA VAL A 362 -1.64 -0.10 -19.93
C VAL A 362 -2.64 -0.97 -20.68
N ILE A 363 -3.58 -0.36 -21.40
CA ILE A 363 -4.62 -1.05 -22.18
C ILE A 363 -4.02 -1.80 -23.37
N ASN A 364 -3.11 -1.16 -24.09
CA ASN A 364 -2.53 -1.74 -25.29
C ASN A 364 -1.60 -2.92 -25.02
N LEU A 365 -0.97 -2.93 -23.86
CA LEU A 365 -0.04 -3.98 -23.50
C LEU A 365 -0.75 -5.24 -22.99
N GLY A 366 -1.83 -5.12 -22.24
CA GLY A 366 -2.70 -6.24 -21.82
C GLY A 366 -3.23 -7.01 -23.03
N ALA A 367 -3.70 -6.32 -24.04
CA ALA A 367 -4.14 -6.92 -25.28
C ALA A 367 -3.01 -7.63 -26.05
N SER A 368 -1.79 -7.10 -26.03
CA SER A 368 -0.62 -7.70 -26.70
C SER A 368 -0.11 -8.98 -26.03
N LEU A 369 -0.37 -9.15 -24.74
CA LEU A 369 -0.02 -10.37 -23.97
C LEU A 369 -1.11 -11.43 -23.98
N GLY A 370 -2.25 -11.19 -24.65
CA GLY A 370 -3.37 -12.11 -24.68
C GLY A 370 -4.10 -12.24 -23.34
N LEU A 371 -3.90 -11.30 -22.43
CA LEU A 371 -4.66 -11.19 -21.20
C LEU A 371 -6.06 -10.68 -21.58
N ASN A 372 -7.03 -11.55 -21.48
CA ASN A 372 -8.40 -11.24 -21.83
C ASN A 372 -9.05 -10.51 -20.64
N GLU A 373 -9.16 -9.20 -20.70
CA GLU A 373 -9.70 -8.31 -19.66
C GLU A 373 -11.10 -8.73 -19.17
N ALA A 374 -11.87 -9.37 -20.03
CA ALA A 374 -13.20 -9.88 -19.71
C ALA A 374 -13.20 -11.02 -18.66
N ASN A 375 -12.06 -11.60 -18.35
CA ASN A 375 -11.96 -12.73 -17.43
C ASN A 375 -11.32 -12.40 -16.09
N THR A 376 -10.83 -11.18 -15.90
CA THR A 376 -10.23 -10.75 -14.62
C THR A 376 -11.21 -9.88 -13.86
N PHE A 377 -11.46 -10.23 -12.60
CA PHE A 377 -12.35 -9.50 -11.70
C PHE A 377 -11.84 -8.07 -11.42
N TYR A 378 -10.58 -7.94 -11.31
CA TYR A 378 -9.71 -6.78 -11.45
C TYR A 378 -8.41 -7.31 -12.03
N SER A 379 -7.73 -6.51 -12.81
CA SER A 379 -6.46 -6.92 -13.38
C SER A 379 -5.37 -6.79 -12.32
N ASP A 380 -4.72 -7.88 -11.93
CA ASP A 380 -3.54 -7.85 -11.05
C ASP A 380 -2.41 -6.97 -11.63
N ALA A 381 -2.47 -6.71 -12.93
CA ALA A 381 -1.44 -5.97 -13.63
C ALA A 381 -1.58 -4.44 -13.53
N ASN A 382 -2.77 -3.92 -13.19
CA ASN A 382 -3.06 -2.49 -13.32
C ASN A 382 -3.95 -1.93 -12.21
N SER A 383 -4.19 -2.69 -11.16
CA SER A 383 -5.07 -2.26 -10.06
C SER A 383 -4.25 -1.63 -8.95
N MET A 384 -4.61 -0.42 -8.58
CA MET A 384 -4.22 0.11 -7.27
C MET A 384 -5.26 -0.30 -6.24
N MET A 385 -4.81 -0.52 -5.01
CA MET A 385 -5.65 -0.92 -3.89
C MET A 385 -5.44 0.04 -2.72
N GLY A 386 -6.52 0.47 -2.10
CA GLY A 386 -6.40 1.26 -0.88
C GLY A 386 -5.87 0.40 0.26
N LEU A 387 -6.60 -0.65 0.58
CA LEU A 387 -6.26 -1.62 1.62
C LEU A 387 -6.43 -3.05 1.07
N ASP A 388 -5.45 -3.91 1.32
CA ASP A 388 -5.47 -5.31 0.86
C ASP A 388 -5.12 -6.27 2.00
N ALA A 389 -5.99 -7.23 2.23
CA ALA A 389 -5.83 -8.29 3.22
C ALA A 389 -5.72 -9.66 2.54
N PHE A 390 -4.62 -10.33 2.79
CA PHE A 390 -4.29 -11.63 2.22
C PHE A 390 -3.82 -12.61 3.29
N ASP A 391 -4.11 -13.90 3.14
CA ASP A 391 -3.61 -14.96 4.01
C ASP A 391 -3.75 -14.61 5.51
N HIS A 392 -5.00 -14.63 6.03
CA HIS A 392 -5.34 -14.27 7.41
C HIS A 392 -5.12 -12.78 7.77
N GLY A 393 -4.89 -11.92 6.78
CA GLY A 393 -4.73 -10.48 7.00
C GLY A 393 -6.02 -9.80 7.45
N TYR A 394 -5.88 -8.66 8.12
CA TYR A 394 -6.99 -7.80 8.52
C TYR A 394 -6.73 -6.35 8.12
N VAL A 395 -7.72 -5.71 7.51
CA VAL A 395 -7.68 -4.28 7.22
C VAL A 395 -8.98 -3.60 7.61
N SER A 396 -8.90 -2.37 8.13
CA SER A 396 -10.07 -1.56 8.42
C SER A 396 -9.92 -0.10 7.96
N ASN A 397 -11.00 0.46 7.44
CA ASN A 397 -11.17 1.88 7.21
C ASN A 397 -12.17 2.39 8.25
N GLU A 398 -11.67 3.11 9.23
CA GLU A 398 -12.45 3.58 10.39
C GLU A 398 -13.33 4.78 10.05
N SER A 399 -14.22 5.18 10.96
CA SER A 399 -15.21 6.24 10.73
C SER A 399 -14.62 7.61 10.34
N GLY A 400 -13.34 7.86 10.63
CA GLY A 400 -12.60 9.06 10.19
C GLY A 400 -11.84 8.86 8.88
N GLY A 401 -11.74 7.64 8.41
CA GLY A 401 -10.92 7.28 7.26
C GLY A 401 -11.63 7.52 5.92
N SER A 402 -10.84 7.92 4.91
CA SER A 402 -11.28 8.05 3.52
C SER A 402 -10.38 7.25 2.60
N ILE A 403 -10.96 6.54 1.65
CA ILE A 403 -10.27 5.86 0.55
C ILE A 403 -10.85 6.39 -0.76
N GLU A 404 -10.02 7.01 -1.57
CA GLU A 404 -10.40 7.67 -2.82
C GLU A 404 -9.67 7.03 -3.99
N MET A 405 -10.41 6.39 -4.89
CA MET A 405 -9.88 5.62 -6.01
C MET A 405 -10.25 6.27 -7.33
N TYR A 406 -9.28 6.83 -8.02
CA TYR A 406 -9.45 7.55 -9.27
C TYR A 406 -8.80 6.79 -10.44
N GLY A 407 -9.58 6.54 -11.50
CA GLY A 407 -9.17 5.77 -12.65
C GLY A 407 -9.67 4.32 -12.62
N ARG A 408 -9.48 3.60 -13.71
CA ARG A 408 -10.07 2.27 -13.92
C ARG A 408 -9.29 1.16 -13.23
N GLY A 409 -10.00 0.07 -12.91
CA GLY A 409 -9.41 -1.15 -12.38
C GLY A 409 -9.04 -1.10 -10.91
N ASN A 410 -9.29 -0.01 -10.22
CA ASN A 410 -8.91 0.17 -8.83
C ASN A 410 -9.86 -0.54 -7.86
N VAL A 411 -9.33 -0.92 -6.71
CA VAL A 411 -10.10 -1.55 -5.63
C VAL A 411 -9.89 -0.76 -4.33
N GLY A 412 -10.97 -0.30 -3.73
CA GLY A 412 -10.87 0.43 -2.45
C GLY A 412 -10.34 -0.48 -1.35
N MET A 413 -11.00 -1.60 -1.11
CA MET A 413 -10.57 -2.62 -0.13
C MET A 413 -10.73 -4.02 -0.70
N LEU A 414 -9.76 -4.89 -0.41
CA LEU A 414 -9.75 -6.27 -0.86
C LEU A 414 -9.49 -7.23 0.30
N ALA A 415 -10.15 -8.39 0.30
CA ALA A 415 -9.83 -9.50 1.18
C ALA A 415 -9.75 -10.82 0.41
N ILE A 416 -8.69 -11.60 0.64
CA ILE A 416 -8.44 -12.88 -0.03
C ILE A 416 -7.90 -13.87 1.00
N ASP A 417 -8.34 -15.14 0.92
CA ASP A 417 -7.74 -16.27 1.66
C ASP A 417 -7.81 -16.11 3.19
N GLU A 418 -8.98 -16.37 3.74
CA GLU A 418 -9.29 -16.32 5.19
C GLU A 418 -9.07 -14.94 5.83
N SER A 419 -9.10 -13.88 5.02
CA SER A 419 -8.85 -12.51 5.44
C SER A 419 -10.14 -11.72 5.63
N THR A 420 -10.04 -10.57 6.29
CA THR A 420 -11.17 -9.68 6.56
C THR A 420 -10.84 -8.24 6.23
N ALA A 421 -11.79 -7.54 5.58
CA ALA A 421 -11.74 -6.10 5.37
C ALA A 421 -13.03 -5.43 5.86
N GLU A 422 -12.92 -4.36 6.63
CA GLU A 422 -14.06 -3.66 7.25
C GLU A 422 -14.03 -2.16 6.93
N ASN A 423 -15.14 -1.61 6.46
CA ASN A 423 -15.31 -0.18 6.21
C ASN A 423 -16.35 0.43 7.14
N ALA A 424 -15.94 1.37 7.98
CA ALA A 424 -16.80 2.25 8.75
C ALA A 424 -16.68 3.73 8.32
N GLY A 425 -15.74 4.02 7.40
CA GLY A 425 -15.44 5.33 6.84
C GLY A 425 -16.04 5.56 5.46
N GLN A 426 -15.33 6.31 4.64
CA GLN A 426 -15.73 6.66 3.27
C GLN A 426 -14.88 5.91 2.26
N ILE A 427 -15.52 5.37 1.21
CA ILE A 427 -14.85 4.85 0.01
C ILE A 427 -15.45 5.54 -1.19
N THR A 428 -14.65 6.17 -2.01
CA THR A 428 -15.06 6.80 -3.27
C THR A 428 -14.35 6.12 -4.43
N LEU A 429 -15.12 5.69 -5.42
CA LEU A 429 -14.62 5.12 -6.67
C LEU A 429 -15.10 5.98 -7.83
N ASP A 430 -14.17 6.61 -8.55
CA ASP A 430 -14.44 7.30 -9.83
C ASP A 430 -13.54 6.73 -10.93
N ALA A 431 -14.03 5.70 -11.58
CA ALA A 431 -13.29 4.97 -12.61
C ALA A 431 -13.09 5.78 -13.89
N LEU A 432 -13.88 6.82 -14.10
CA LEU A 432 -13.85 7.67 -15.30
C LEU A 432 -13.22 9.05 -15.01
N TRP A 433 -12.64 9.21 -13.84
CA TRP A 433 -11.87 10.39 -13.51
C TRP A 433 -10.71 10.60 -14.48
N VAL A 434 -10.46 11.84 -14.83
CA VAL A 434 -9.36 12.29 -15.68
C VAL A 434 -8.64 13.39 -14.98
N ASP A 435 -7.32 13.34 -14.98
CA ASP A 435 -6.53 14.50 -14.60
C ASP A 435 -6.83 15.65 -15.56
N ALA A 436 -7.11 16.83 -15.01
CA ALA A 436 -7.44 18.03 -15.80
C ALA A 436 -6.31 18.48 -16.73
N ASP A 437 -5.07 18.09 -16.40
CA ASP A 437 -3.87 18.38 -17.16
C ASP A 437 -3.55 17.34 -18.25
N ASP A 438 -4.23 16.18 -18.23
CA ASP A 438 -4.07 15.12 -19.22
C ASP A 438 -5.13 15.21 -20.33
N THR A 439 -4.74 15.79 -21.47
CA THR A 439 -5.59 15.94 -22.65
C THR A 439 -5.51 14.76 -23.63
N THR A 440 -4.72 13.73 -23.33
CA THR A 440 -4.42 12.64 -24.28
C THR A 440 -5.22 11.37 -24.07
N THR A 441 -6.25 11.39 -23.29
CA THR A 441 -7.02 10.24 -22.84
C THR A 441 -7.60 9.40 -23.96
N LEU A 442 -7.01 8.25 -24.20
CA LEU A 442 -7.58 7.17 -25.01
C LEU A 442 -8.17 6.08 -24.10
N ARG A 443 -9.44 6.22 -23.82
CA ARG A 443 -10.21 5.31 -22.95
C ARG A 443 -11.07 4.33 -23.75
N SER A 444 -10.85 4.23 -25.04
CA SER A 444 -11.81 3.65 -25.99
C SER A 444 -11.85 2.11 -26.02
N ASN A 445 -10.93 1.39 -25.39
CA ASN A 445 -10.81 -0.04 -25.62
C ASN A 445 -10.95 -0.93 -24.38
N ILE A 446 -11.40 -0.41 -23.26
CA ILE A 446 -11.70 -1.24 -22.10
C ILE A 446 -13.10 -1.79 -22.26
N GLY A 447 -13.24 -3.12 -22.10
CA GLY A 447 -14.51 -3.80 -22.25
C GLY A 447 -15.59 -3.23 -21.32
N ASN A 448 -16.85 -3.40 -21.70
CA ASN A 448 -18.04 -2.83 -21.04
C ASN A 448 -18.45 -3.60 -19.76
N ASP A 449 -17.57 -4.33 -19.13
CA ASP A 449 -17.86 -5.05 -17.87
C ASP A 449 -17.62 -4.11 -16.68
N ALA A 450 -18.58 -4.01 -15.80
CA ALA A 450 -18.47 -3.18 -14.58
C ALA A 450 -17.23 -3.50 -13.73
N ARG A 451 -16.74 -4.73 -13.80
CA ARG A 451 -15.54 -5.17 -13.11
C ARG A 451 -14.28 -4.46 -13.60
N SER A 452 -14.19 -4.17 -14.89
CA SER A 452 -13.04 -3.48 -15.47
C SER A 452 -12.96 -2.01 -15.07
N TYR A 453 -14.05 -1.44 -14.55
CA TYR A 453 -14.06 -0.08 -14.02
C TYR A 453 -13.61 0.03 -12.57
N GLY A 454 -13.65 -1.08 -11.82
CA GLY A 454 -13.19 -1.13 -10.44
C GLY A 454 -14.28 -1.50 -9.44
N VAL A 455 -13.87 -1.71 -8.19
CA VAL A 455 -14.73 -2.17 -7.10
C VAL A 455 -14.43 -1.39 -5.82
N GLY A 456 -15.47 -0.89 -5.14
CA GLY A 456 -15.29 -0.23 -3.84
C GLY A 456 -14.73 -1.20 -2.79
N MET A 457 -15.39 -2.35 -2.60
CA MET A 457 -14.90 -3.42 -1.73
C MET A 457 -15.08 -4.79 -2.40
N ALA A 458 -14.03 -5.62 -2.39
CA ALA A 458 -14.04 -6.91 -3.06
C ALA A 458 -13.57 -8.05 -2.15
N VAL A 459 -14.09 -9.25 -2.39
CA VAL A 459 -13.63 -10.48 -1.75
C VAL A 459 -13.35 -11.55 -2.80
N GLY A 460 -12.20 -12.20 -2.68
CA GLY A 460 -11.76 -13.23 -3.62
C GLY A 460 -11.22 -12.68 -4.95
N THR A 461 -10.66 -13.55 -5.77
CA THR A 461 -10.06 -13.18 -7.07
C THR A 461 -10.18 -14.29 -8.08
N ASN A 462 -10.18 -13.94 -9.36
CA ASN A 462 -10.17 -14.88 -10.50
C ASN A 462 -8.76 -15.35 -10.89
N THR A 463 -7.70 -14.70 -10.45
CA THR A 463 -6.36 -14.82 -11.01
C THR A 463 -5.53 -15.96 -10.45
N TYR A 464 -5.92 -16.51 -9.31
CA TYR A 464 -5.17 -17.59 -8.67
C TYR A 464 -5.79 -18.95 -8.86
N SER A 465 -5.00 -19.93 -9.28
CA SER A 465 -5.37 -21.30 -9.59
C SER A 465 -5.66 -22.21 -8.37
N GLY A 466 -6.21 -21.68 -7.27
CA GLY A 466 -6.55 -22.43 -6.08
C GLY A 466 -7.81 -21.94 -5.39
N PRO A 467 -8.47 -22.76 -4.58
CA PRO A 467 -9.64 -22.32 -3.83
C PRO A 467 -9.21 -21.40 -2.69
N ARG A 468 -9.20 -20.11 -2.93
CA ARG A 468 -9.01 -19.07 -1.92
C ARG A 468 -10.38 -18.76 -1.32
N LYS A 469 -10.60 -19.20 -0.10
CA LYS A 469 -11.92 -19.30 0.52
C LYS A 469 -11.98 -18.57 1.85
N ASN A 470 -13.21 -18.39 2.33
CA ASN A 470 -13.53 -17.90 3.67
C ASN A 470 -13.06 -16.46 3.95
N ALA A 471 -12.88 -15.66 2.91
CA ALA A 471 -12.65 -14.24 3.11
C ALA A 471 -13.98 -13.49 3.25
N THR A 472 -13.96 -12.41 4.03
CA THR A 472 -15.16 -11.61 4.32
C THR A 472 -14.83 -10.12 4.20
N VAL A 473 -15.75 -9.38 3.58
CA VAL A 473 -15.67 -7.94 3.48
C VAL A 473 -16.97 -7.33 3.98
N VAL A 474 -16.90 -6.34 4.88
CA VAL A 474 -18.07 -5.74 5.53
C VAL A 474 -18.05 -4.22 5.40
N ASN A 475 -19.05 -3.67 4.76
CA ASN A 475 -19.36 -2.25 4.87
C ASN A 475 -20.23 -2.06 6.12
N LYS A 476 -19.61 -1.64 7.22
CA LYS A 476 -20.24 -1.51 8.54
C LYS A 476 -21.31 -0.43 8.57
N GLN A 477 -22.15 -0.45 9.59
CA GLN A 477 -23.06 0.64 9.87
C GLN A 477 -22.29 1.96 10.06
N GLY A 478 -22.64 2.97 9.26
CA GLY A 478 -21.91 4.25 9.17
C GLY A 478 -20.91 4.33 8.04
N GLY A 479 -20.45 3.19 7.52
CA GLY A 479 -19.60 3.15 6.33
C GLY A 479 -20.37 3.53 5.07
N VAL A 480 -19.72 4.29 4.19
CA VAL A 480 -20.32 4.76 2.93
C VAL A 480 -19.40 4.41 1.77
N ILE A 481 -19.95 3.78 0.77
CA ILE A 481 -19.29 3.53 -0.52
C ILE A 481 -20.00 4.34 -1.58
N THR A 482 -19.30 5.21 -2.29
CA THR A 482 -19.83 5.97 -3.41
C THR A 482 -19.12 5.58 -4.69
N VAL A 483 -19.89 5.14 -5.69
CA VAL A 483 -19.37 4.75 -7.01
C VAL A 483 -19.94 5.69 -8.05
N TYR A 484 -19.07 6.34 -8.79
CA TYR A 484 -19.44 7.29 -9.83
C TYR A 484 -19.37 6.67 -11.22
N ASN A 485 -20.42 6.84 -11.98
CA ASN A 485 -20.56 6.58 -13.42
C ASN A 485 -20.42 5.11 -13.84
N ALA A 486 -19.43 4.36 -13.35
CA ALA A 486 -19.21 2.96 -13.68
C ALA A 486 -18.44 2.23 -12.58
N GLY A 487 -18.73 0.95 -12.38
CA GLY A 487 -18.07 0.11 -11.36
C GLY A 487 -19.04 -0.61 -10.43
N ILE A 488 -18.49 -1.19 -9.38
CA ILE A 488 -19.24 -2.00 -8.42
C ILE A 488 -18.97 -1.49 -7.00
N GLY A 489 -20.03 -1.31 -6.21
CA GLY A 489 -19.88 -0.97 -4.79
C GLY A 489 -19.20 -2.09 -4.01
N MET A 490 -19.79 -3.29 -4.01
CA MET A 490 -19.21 -4.47 -3.36
C MET A 490 -19.32 -5.72 -4.23
N ALA A 491 -18.28 -6.56 -4.23
CA ALA A 491 -18.27 -7.73 -5.09
C ALA A 491 -17.69 -8.98 -4.40
N ALA A 492 -18.43 -10.09 -4.44
CA ALA A 492 -18.00 -11.40 -3.96
C ALA A 492 -17.61 -12.31 -5.13
N TYR A 493 -16.43 -12.92 -5.06
CA TYR A 493 -15.95 -13.86 -6.06
C TYR A 493 -15.47 -15.17 -5.43
N GLY A 494 -16.05 -16.27 -5.87
CA GLY A 494 -15.67 -17.63 -5.44
C GLY A 494 -16.41 -18.13 -4.21
N ALA A 495 -16.55 -19.44 -4.14
CA ALA A 495 -17.30 -20.12 -3.08
C ALA A 495 -16.74 -19.81 -1.68
N SER A 496 -17.60 -19.63 -0.71
CA SER A 496 -17.30 -19.29 0.69
C SER A 496 -16.69 -17.89 0.90
N ASN A 497 -16.70 -17.05 -0.11
CA ASN A 497 -16.33 -15.62 0.00
C ASN A 497 -17.61 -14.79 0.11
N THR A 498 -17.62 -13.83 1.05
CA THR A 498 -18.85 -13.09 1.38
C THR A 498 -18.59 -11.59 1.48
N VAL A 499 -19.41 -10.79 0.80
CA VAL A 499 -19.50 -9.34 1.04
C VAL A 499 -20.81 -9.02 1.77
N ILE A 500 -20.73 -8.15 2.79
CA ILE A 500 -21.83 -7.78 3.66
C ILE A 500 -21.97 -6.26 3.69
N ASN A 501 -23.13 -5.74 3.32
CA ASN A 501 -23.44 -4.32 3.45
C ASN A 501 -24.38 -4.09 4.65
N GLU A 502 -23.89 -3.46 5.69
CA GLU A 502 -24.63 -2.93 6.84
C GLU A 502 -24.77 -1.39 6.78
N GLY A 503 -23.98 -0.75 5.88
CA GLY A 503 -23.89 0.69 5.67
C GLY A 503 -24.60 1.17 4.44
N ILE A 504 -24.04 2.14 3.75
CA ILE A 504 -24.64 2.80 2.60
C ILE A 504 -23.76 2.57 1.36
N ILE A 505 -24.39 2.21 0.26
CA ILE A 505 -23.79 2.20 -1.07
C ILE A 505 -24.54 3.22 -1.93
N ASN A 506 -23.84 4.21 -2.47
CA ASN A 506 -24.37 5.21 -3.38
C ASN A 506 -23.86 4.96 -4.79
N LEU A 507 -24.76 4.86 -5.73
CA LEU A 507 -24.50 4.79 -7.16
C LEU A 507 -24.85 6.14 -7.78
N GLU A 508 -23.83 6.91 -8.16
CA GLU A 508 -23.96 8.32 -8.51
C GLU A 508 -23.53 8.61 -9.94
N LYS A 509 -24.01 9.71 -10.48
CA LYS A 509 -23.56 10.28 -11.74
C LYS A 509 -22.75 11.53 -11.47
N ASN A 510 -21.50 11.55 -11.95
CA ASN A 510 -20.67 12.75 -11.89
C ASN A 510 -20.99 13.66 -13.09
N ALA A 511 -21.19 14.96 -12.83
CA ALA A 511 -21.49 15.95 -13.87
C ALA A 511 -20.34 16.19 -14.88
N ASN A 512 -19.12 15.86 -14.51
CA ASN A 512 -17.92 16.00 -15.36
C ASN A 512 -17.58 14.75 -16.18
N TYR A 513 -18.54 13.88 -16.35
CA TYR A 513 -18.41 12.64 -17.08
C TYR A 513 -18.47 12.87 -18.60
N ASP A 514 -17.54 12.31 -19.33
CA ASP A 514 -17.61 12.24 -20.80
C ASP A 514 -18.51 11.09 -21.22
N SER A 515 -19.73 11.43 -21.64
CA SER A 515 -20.72 10.45 -22.10
C SER A 515 -20.30 9.63 -23.33
N SER A 516 -19.24 10.03 -24.04
CA SER A 516 -18.70 9.28 -25.18
C SER A 516 -17.95 8.01 -24.76
N LEU A 517 -17.61 7.87 -23.46
CA LEU A 517 -16.82 6.76 -22.94
C LEU A 517 -17.64 5.51 -22.59
N GLY A 518 -18.96 5.53 -22.81
CA GLY A 518 -19.83 4.38 -22.61
C GLY A 518 -19.82 3.89 -21.15
N ALA A 519 -20.54 4.56 -20.26
CA ALA A 519 -20.73 4.09 -18.89
C ALA A 519 -21.83 3.02 -18.89
N ASP A 520 -21.45 1.77 -18.97
CA ASP A 520 -22.43 0.75 -19.28
C ASP A 520 -22.92 -0.05 -18.06
N SER A 521 -22.20 -0.03 -16.91
CA SER A 521 -22.65 -0.77 -15.75
C SER A 521 -22.22 -0.12 -14.42
N LEU A 522 -23.18 0.20 -13.60
CA LEU A 522 -23.02 0.72 -12.25
C LEU A 522 -23.82 -0.18 -11.30
N ILE A 523 -23.13 -0.93 -10.44
CA ILE A 523 -23.74 -2.00 -9.65
C ILE A 523 -23.50 -1.78 -8.16
N GLY A 524 -24.53 -1.91 -7.35
CA GLY A 524 -24.40 -1.83 -5.89
C GLY A 524 -23.63 -3.01 -5.32
N MET A 525 -24.14 -4.22 -5.52
CA MET A 525 -23.48 -5.44 -5.05
C MET A 525 -23.51 -6.53 -6.11
N ALA A 526 -22.43 -7.28 -6.22
CA ALA A 526 -22.30 -8.36 -7.19
C ALA A 526 -21.81 -9.67 -6.55
N ALA A 527 -22.29 -10.81 -7.09
CA ALA A 527 -21.84 -12.14 -6.70
C ALA A 527 -21.46 -12.97 -7.93
N TYR A 528 -20.22 -13.49 -7.92
CA TYR A 528 -19.63 -14.26 -9.02
C TYR A 528 -19.09 -15.60 -8.52
N LYS A 529 -19.15 -16.63 -9.35
CA LYS A 529 -18.52 -17.95 -9.10
C LYS A 529 -18.82 -18.52 -7.72
N SER A 530 -20.09 -18.53 -7.34
CA SER A 530 -20.60 -19.01 -6.05
C SER A 530 -20.20 -18.13 -4.84
N GLY A 531 -19.79 -16.90 -5.05
CA GLY A 531 -19.65 -15.90 -4.00
C GLY A 531 -21.01 -15.47 -3.45
N THR A 532 -21.02 -14.89 -2.25
CA THR A 532 -22.25 -14.45 -1.57
C THR A 532 -22.22 -12.94 -1.31
N ALA A 533 -23.26 -12.23 -1.71
CA ALA A 533 -23.47 -10.81 -1.42
C ALA A 533 -24.72 -10.63 -0.54
N ILE A 534 -24.56 -10.00 0.61
CA ILE A 534 -25.61 -9.82 1.62
C ILE A 534 -25.82 -8.34 1.86
N ASN A 535 -27.01 -7.82 1.57
CA ASN A 535 -27.44 -6.50 2.01
C ASN A 535 -28.26 -6.66 3.29
N GLU A 536 -27.65 -6.38 4.44
CA GLU A 536 -28.24 -6.58 5.76
C GLU A 536 -29.39 -5.59 6.04
N GLN A 537 -30.15 -5.80 7.10
CA GLN A 537 -31.34 -5.02 7.43
C GLN A 537 -31.05 -3.50 7.59
N SER A 538 -29.85 -3.14 8.05
CA SER A 538 -29.38 -1.76 8.12
C SER A 538 -28.80 -1.22 6.81
N GLY A 539 -28.49 -2.12 5.88
CA GLY A 539 -27.83 -1.78 4.61
C GLY A 539 -28.77 -1.04 3.66
N VAL A 540 -28.24 0.00 3.03
CA VAL A 540 -28.96 0.84 2.06
C VAL A 540 -28.19 0.91 0.76
N ILE A 541 -28.86 0.71 -0.36
CA ILE A 541 -28.31 0.93 -1.69
C ILE A 541 -29.10 2.05 -2.36
N ASN A 542 -28.47 3.18 -2.60
CA ASN A 542 -29.05 4.33 -3.28
C ASN A 542 -28.64 4.33 -4.75
N ILE A 543 -29.59 4.36 -5.64
CA ILE A 543 -29.41 4.40 -7.08
C ILE A 543 -29.85 5.77 -7.58
N ASN A 544 -28.87 6.66 -7.82
CA ASN A 544 -29.09 8.03 -8.30
C ASN A 544 -28.60 8.22 -9.75
N ALA A 545 -28.29 7.13 -10.44
CA ALA A 545 -27.82 7.11 -11.82
C ALA A 545 -28.73 6.23 -12.68
N ASP A 546 -29.03 6.67 -13.92
CA ASP A 546 -29.97 6.00 -14.83
C ASP A 546 -29.51 4.58 -15.28
N ASN A 547 -28.18 4.31 -15.21
CA ASN A 547 -27.55 3.02 -15.53
C ASN A 547 -27.26 2.18 -14.26
N GLY A 548 -27.78 2.59 -13.10
CA GLY A 548 -27.54 1.93 -11.84
C GLY A 548 -28.38 0.67 -11.64
N GLN A 549 -27.79 -0.34 -11.02
CA GLN A 549 -28.44 -1.58 -10.60
C GLN A 549 -28.11 -1.89 -9.15
N ALA A 550 -29.07 -2.36 -8.36
CA ALA A 550 -28.78 -2.74 -6.98
C ALA A 550 -27.88 -3.99 -6.92
N PHE A 551 -28.20 -5.01 -7.74
CA PHE A 551 -27.58 -6.33 -7.65
C PHE A 551 -27.24 -6.90 -9.01
N TYR A 552 -26.16 -7.70 -9.01
CA TYR A 552 -25.77 -8.53 -10.15
C TYR A 552 -25.34 -9.93 -9.68
N SER A 553 -25.77 -10.97 -10.36
CA SER A 553 -25.21 -12.34 -10.21
C SER A 553 -24.86 -12.90 -11.59
N ASP A 554 -23.75 -13.61 -11.69
CA ASP A 554 -23.36 -14.34 -12.90
C ASP A 554 -24.12 -15.67 -13.11
N GLY A 555 -25.16 -15.89 -12.32
CA GLY A 555 -25.99 -17.10 -12.33
C GLY A 555 -25.44 -18.22 -11.44
N SER A 556 -24.29 -18.07 -10.83
CA SER A 556 -23.75 -19.01 -9.83
C SER A 556 -23.56 -18.37 -8.44
N GLY A 557 -23.53 -17.03 -8.39
CA GLY A 557 -23.43 -16.28 -7.14
C GLY A 557 -24.77 -16.16 -6.41
N THR A 558 -24.71 -16.01 -5.09
CA THR A 558 -25.89 -15.85 -4.21
C THR A 558 -26.03 -14.40 -3.77
N ILE A 559 -27.25 -13.86 -3.86
CA ILE A 559 -27.57 -12.50 -3.38
C ILE A 559 -28.69 -12.61 -2.35
N LEU A 560 -28.46 -12.06 -1.16
CA LEU A 560 -29.41 -11.99 -0.06
C LEU A 560 -29.70 -10.51 0.24
N ASN A 561 -30.95 -10.06 0.04
CA ASN A 561 -31.36 -8.71 0.37
C ASN A 561 -32.30 -8.69 1.57
N TYR A 562 -31.84 -8.18 2.69
CA TYR A 562 -32.62 -7.90 3.90
C TYR A 562 -32.82 -6.38 4.12
N GLY A 563 -32.06 -5.55 3.38
CA GLY A 563 -31.98 -4.11 3.54
C GLY A 563 -32.89 -3.33 2.59
N THR A 564 -32.56 -2.05 2.44
CA THR A 564 -33.34 -1.07 1.68
C THR A 564 -32.66 -0.75 0.35
N ILE A 565 -33.44 -0.59 -0.70
CA ILE A 565 -32.99 -0.08 -2.00
C ILE A 565 -33.80 1.19 -2.29
N CYS A 566 -33.07 2.27 -2.60
CA CYS A 566 -33.68 3.57 -2.95
C CYS A 566 -33.32 3.92 -4.39
N VAL A 567 -34.27 4.43 -5.16
CA VAL A 567 -34.05 4.93 -6.51
C VAL A 567 -34.44 6.42 -6.56
N ASN A 568 -33.48 7.27 -7.00
CA ASN A 568 -33.69 8.73 -7.08
C ASN A 568 -34.28 9.32 -5.78
N THR A 569 -33.73 8.98 -4.64
CA THR A 569 -34.15 9.37 -3.29
C THR A 569 -35.51 8.81 -2.81
N ASN A 570 -36.24 8.09 -3.64
CA ASN A 570 -37.45 7.39 -3.24
C ASN A 570 -37.10 6.03 -2.63
N CYS A 571 -37.05 6.00 -1.32
CA CYS A 571 -36.85 4.75 -0.56
C CYS A 571 -38.23 4.10 -0.39
N LEU A 572 -38.37 2.92 -0.92
CA LEU A 572 -39.60 2.19 -0.88
C LEU A 572 -39.65 1.23 0.30
N THR A 573 -40.30 1.64 1.35
CA THR A 573 -40.71 0.77 2.44
C THR A 573 -42.18 0.33 2.18
N GLY A 574 -42.33 -0.90 1.83
CA GLY A 574 -43.50 -1.76 1.74
C GLY A 574 -44.91 -1.24 1.38
N ASN A 575 -45.20 0.05 1.49
CA ASN A 575 -46.54 0.59 1.23
C ASN A 575 -46.57 1.86 0.35
N ASP A 576 -45.41 2.36 -0.11
CA ASP A 576 -45.33 3.66 -0.78
C ASP A 576 -45.10 3.55 -2.29
N TYR A 577 -45.40 2.42 -2.88
CA TYR A 577 -45.30 2.22 -4.32
C TYR A 577 -46.29 3.09 -5.10
N ASN A 578 -45.76 3.91 -6.00
CA ASN A 578 -46.55 4.67 -6.94
C ASN A 578 -46.25 4.20 -8.38
N GLU A 579 -47.28 3.68 -9.07
CA GLU A 579 -47.16 3.10 -10.42
C GLU A 579 -46.72 4.11 -11.48
N THR A 580 -46.55 5.38 -11.13
CA THR A 580 -46.19 6.46 -12.07
C THR A 580 -44.69 6.78 -12.07
N ASP A 581 -43.91 6.24 -11.15
CA ASP A 581 -42.48 6.53 -11.05
C ASP A 581 -41.65 5.65 -11.99
N SER A 582 -40.67 6.25 -12.67
CA SER A 582 -39.72 5.55 -13.54
C SER A 582 -38.57 5.05 -12.72
N TYR A 583 -38.36 3.76 -12.68
CA TYR A 583 -37.26 3.15 -11.94
C TYR A 583 -36.27 2.47 -12.86
N THR A 584 -34.99 2.50 -12.48
CA THR A 584 -33.93 1.67 -13.08
C THR A 584 -34.06 0.22 -12.64
N SER A 585 -33.59 -0.71 -13.40
CA SER A 585 -33.58 -2.13 -13.07
C SER A 585 -32.88 -2.38 -11.73
N LEU A 586 -33.59 -3.02 -10.79
CA LEU A 586 -33.07 -3.27 -9.46
C LEU A 586 -32.26 -4.57 -9.36
N LEU A 587 -32.47 -5.49 -10.32
CA LEU A 587 -31.92 -6.83 -10.26
C LEU A 587 -31.38 -7.25 -11.62
N TYR A 588 -30.18 -7.85 -11.64
CA TYR A 588 -29.58 -8.43 -12.83
C TYR A 588 -29.00 -9.80 -12.54
N THR A 589 -29.31 -10.79 -13.36
CA THR A 589 -28.78 -12.14 -13.24
C THR A 589 -28.49 -12.72 -14.63
N GLY A 590 -27.31 -13.26 -14.84
CA GLY A 590 -27.02 -14.17 -15.96
C GLY A 590 -26.87 -13.59 -17.35
N GLY A 591 -26.24 -12.46 -17.56
CA GLY A 591 -25.69 -12.10 -18.86
C GLY A 591 -26.32 -10.95 -19.63
N ASP A 592 -27.53 -10.47 -19.29
CA ASP A 592 -28.13 -9.30 -19.94
C ASP A 592 -28.41 -8.18 -18.95
N VAL A 593 -27.86 -6.98 -19.21
CA VAL A 593 -28.16 -5.77 -18.43
C VAL A 593 -29.63 -5.39 -18.65
N ILE A 594 -30.37 -5.26 -17.57
CA ILE A 594 -31.76 -4.83 -17.63
C ILE A 594 -31.86 -3.43 -17.08
N THR A 595 -32.03 -2.48 -17.94
CA THR A 595 -32.39 -1.11 -17.59
C THR A 595 -33.92 -0.98 -17.52
N ALA A 596 -34.46 -0.51 -16.41
CA ALA A 596 -35.84 -0.11 -16.35
C ALA A 596 -36.04 1.12 -17.25
N GLN A 597 -36.86 0.99 -18.24
CA GLN A 597 -37.34 2.14 -19.02
C GLN A 597 -38.68 2.61 -18.46
N ASN A 598 -38.99 3.90 -18.65
CA ASN A 598 -40.24 4.49 -18.28
C ASN A 598 -41.44 3.56 -18.52
N GLU A 599 -42.22 3.31 -17.49
CA GLU A 599 -43.35 2.37 -17.48
C GLU A 599 -44.35 2.58 -18.61
N THR A 600 -44.45 3.76 -19.18
CA THR A 600 -45.40 4.07 -20.24
C THR A 600 -44.94 3.57 -21.63
N GLN A 601 -43.72 3.05 -21.79
CA GLN A 601 -43.23 2.78 -23.13
C GLN A 601 -42.83 1.34 -23.46
N ASN A 602 -42.48 0.45 -22.51
CA ASN A 602 -42.22 -0.94 -22.89
C ASN A 602 -42.20 -1.94 -21.73
N LEU A 603 -43.27 -2.74 -21.68
CA LEU A 603 -43.33 -3.98 -20.90
C LEU A 603 -42.36 -5.09 -21.35
N THR A 604 -41.39 -4.78 -22.22
CA THR A 604 -40.50 -5.77 -22.81
C THR A 604 -39.14 -5.83 -22.16
N GLN A 605 -38.77 -4.91 -21.28
CA GLN A 605 -37.53 -4.97 -20.51
C GLN A 605 -37.85 -5.27 -19.04
N LYS A 606 -37.71 -6.51 -18.69
CA LYS A 606 -38.03 -7.06 -17.37
C LYS A 606 -36.75 -7.47 -16.70
N ALA A 607 -36.67 -7.30 -15.38
CA ALA A 607 -35.67 -7.97 -14.62
C ALA A 607 -35.82 -9.47 -14.89
N SER A 608 -34.82 -10.11 -15.43
CA SER A 608 -34.86 -11.56 -15.65
C SER A 608 -33.83 -12.22 -14.76
N ILE A 609 -34.32 -13.21 -14.02
CA ILE A 609 -33.49 -14.23 -13.45
C ILE A 609 -33.29 -15.23 -14.58
N ASN A 610 -32.15 -15.10 -15.25
CA ASN A 610 -31.85 -15.90 -16.41
C ASN A 610 -30.64 -16.75 -16.09
N ASP A 611 -30.87 -17.96 -15.55
CA ASP A 611 -29.75 -18.82 -15.28
C ASP A 611 -29.83 -20.16 -15.97
N LYS A 612 -28.70 -20.53 -16.52
CA LYS A 612 -28.45 -21.91 -16.96
C LYS A 612 -27.81 -22.77 -15.87
N LYS A 613 -27.53 -22.20 -14.69
CA LYS A 613 -26.88 -22.91 -13.56
C LYS A 613 -27.15 -22.23 -12.22
N GLU A 614 -28.12 -22.71 -11.48
CA GLU A 614 -28.22 -22.64 -10.01
C GLU A 614 -27.99 -21.30 -9.30
N GLY A 615 -28.47 -20.19 -9.84
CA GLY A 615 -28.43 -18.88 -9.16
C GLY A 615 -29.73 -18.62 -8.40
N ASN A 616 -29.64 -18.36 -7.10
CA ASN A 616 -30.77 -18.02 -6.26
C ASN A 616 -30.72 -16.55 -5.84
N VAL A 617 -31.85 -15.88 -5.93
CA VAL A 617 -32.04 -14.54 -5.38
C VAL A 617 -32.94 -14.63 -4.17
N VAL A 618 -32.49 -14.15 -3.01
CA VAL A 618 -33.29 -14.14 -1.79
C VAL A 618 -33.64 -12.72 -1.41
N ASN A 619 -34.93 -12.42 -1.29
CA ASN A 619 -35.42 -11.13 -0.82
C ASN A 619 -36.09 -11.28 0.57
N SER A 620 -35.56 -10.60 1.57
CA SER A 620 -36.17 -10.47 2.90
C SER A 620 -36.44 -9.01 3.26
N GLY A 621 -36.08 -8.08 2.37
CA GLY A 621 -36.40 -6.66 2.45
C GLY A 621 -37.47 -6.25 1.50
N SER A 622 -37.43 -5.01 0.97
CA SER A 622 -38.39 -4.50 0.01
C SER A 622 -37.75 -4.35 -1.37
N LEU A 623 -38.37 -5.01 -2.37
CA LEU A 623 -38.07 -4.81 -3.79
C LEU A 623 -39.21 -4.06 -4.45
N SER A 624 -38.88 -3.04 -5.22
CA SER A 624 -39.83 -2.27 -5.99
C SER A 624 -39.17 -1.65 -7.21
N GLY A 625 -39.92 -1.24 -8.20
CA GLY A 625 -39.43 -0.69 -9.46
C GLY A 625 -39.94 -1.49 -10.66
N ALA A 626 -39.06 -1.95 -11.54
CA ALA A 626 -39.46 -2.69 -12.74
C ALA A 626 -39.98 -4.11 -12.43
N ASP A 627 -40.76 -4.65 -13.34
CA ASP A 627 -41.22 -6.03 -13.27
C ASP A 627 -40.04 -7.01 -13.26
N ILE A 628 -40.20 -8.10 -12.55
CA ILE A 628 -39.19 -9.17 -12.43
C ILE A 628 -39.61 -10.34 -13.33
N ALA A 629 -38.78 -10.69 -14.30
CA ALA A 629 -38.95 -11.91 -15.07
C ALA A 629 -38.02 -13.01 -14.56
N ILE A 630 -38.54 -14.17 -14.22
CA ILE A 630 -37.78 -15.36 -13.86
C ILE A 630 -37.74 -16.25 -15.10
N SER A 631 -36.62 -16.29 -15.80
CA SER A 631 -36.45 -17.07 -17.04
C SER A 631 -35.73 -18.40 -16.78
N SER A 632 -34.97 -18.47 -15.69
CA SER A 632 -34.39 -19.70 -15.10
C SER A 632 -33.87 -19.35 -13.70
N GLY A 633 -33.60 -20.34 -12.87
CA GLY A 633 -33.20 -20.13 -11.47
C GLY A 633 -34.37 -19.86 -10.52
N GLU A 634 -34.07 -19.46 -9.30
CA GLU A 634 -35.08 -19.29 -8.23
C GLU A 634 -35.04 -17.89 -7.61
N LEU A 635 -36.20 -17.27 -7.43
CA LEU A 635 -36.40 -16.13 -6.56
C LEU A 635 -37.07 -16.57 -5.26
N VAL A 636 -36.38 -16.44 -4.14
CA VAL A 636 -36.94 -16.70 -2.81
C VAL A 636 -37.34 -15.39 -2.16
N ASN A 637 -38.63 -15.19 -1.91
CA ASN A 637 -39.15 -14.04 -1.15
C ASN A 637 -39.56 -14.54 0.24
N THR A 638 -38.75 -14.22 1.25
CA THR A 638 -38.92 -14.71 2.62
C THR A 638 -40.16 -14.08 3.29
N SER A 639 -40.54 -14.55 4.46
CA SER A 639 -41.70 -14.06 5.21
C SER A 639 -41.68 -12.56 5.55
N THR A 640 -40.51 -11.94 5.56
CA THR A 640 -40.37 -10.48 5.75
C THR A 640 -40.22 -9.73 4.43
N GLY A 641 -40.03 -10.45 3.32
CA GLY A 641 -39.79 -9.85 2.01
C GLY A 641 -41.07 -9.27 1.40
N THR A 642 -40.92 -8.10 0.76
CA THR A 642 -41.99 -7.44 0.02
C THR A 642 -41.54 -7.16 -1.41
N ILE A 643 -42.33 -7.60 -2.39
CA ILE A 643 -42.08 -7.33 -3.80
C ILE A 643 -43.33 -6.60 -4.36
N ASN A 644 -43.12 -5.31 -4.62
CA ASN A 644 -44.19 -4.43 -5.12
C ASN A 644 -44.33 -4.44 -6.64
N ASN A 645 -43.53 -5.22 -7.33
CA ASN A 645 -43.53 -5.35 -8.78
C ASN A 645 -44.33 -6.57 -9.24
N ALA A 646 -44.64 -6.63 -10.52
CA ALA A 646 -45.11 -7.85 -11.12
C ALA A 646 -43.95 -8.84 -11.31
N ILE A 647 -44.16 -10.09 -10.95
CA ILE A 647 -43.25 -11.20 -11.22
C ILE A 647 -43.82 -12.00 -12.38
N ILE A 648 -43.04 -12.25 -13.39
CA ILE A 648 -43.34 -13.04 -14.57
C ILE A 648 -42.47 -14.25 -14.61
N ILE A 649 -43.03 -15.42 -14.48
CA ILE A 649 -42.35 -16.68 -14.47
C ILE A 649 -42.46 -17.30 -15.87
N ASN A 650 -41.34 -17.43 -16.58
CA ASN A 650 -41.26 -18.08 -17.89
C ASN A 650 -40.80 -19.52 -17.77
N ASP A 651 -39.64 -19.74 -17.13
CA ASP A 651 -39.01 -21.07 -16.97
C ASP A 651 -38.14 -21.16 -15.70
N GLY A 652 -38.51 -20.42 -14.65
CA GLY A 652 -37.84 -20.40 -13.37
C GLY A 652 -38.79 -20.71 -12.22
N GLU A 653 -38.30 -20.57 -10.99
CA GLU A 653 -39.05 -20.86 -9.77
C GLU A 653 -39.20 -19.62 -8.89
N LEU A 654 -40.35 -19.45 -8.30
CA LEU A 654 -40.65 -18.48 -7.25
C LEU A 654 -41.02 -19.21 -5.98
N SER A 655 -40.19 -19.09 -4.94
CA SER A 655 -40.54 -19.48 -3.57
C SER A 655 -40.97 -18.22 -2.80
N ASN A 656 -42.24 -18.11 -2.44
CA ASN A 656 -42.76 -16.90 -1.79
C ASN A 656 -43.41 -17.21 -0.45
N GLU A 657 -42.85 -16.68 0.62
CA GLU A 657 -43.41 -16.64 1.96
C GLU A 657 -43.86 -15.24 2.39
N GLY A 658 -43.42 -14.20 1.66
CA GLY A 658 -43.69 -12.80 1.93
C GLY A 658 -44.81 -12.22 1.12
N SER A 659 -44.76 -10.90 0.85
CA SER A 659 -45.76 -10.18 0.08
C SER A 659 -45.30 -9.96 -1.37
N VAL A 660 -46.16 -10.25 -2.34
CA VAL A 660 -45.92 -10.03 -3.76
C VAL A 660 -47.13 -9.34 -4.38
N ALA A 661 -46.94 -8.26 -5.12
CA ALA A 661 -48.04 -7.50 -5.70
C ALA A 661 -48.80 -8.28 -6.79
N LYS A 662 -48.07 -8.95 -7.68
CA LYS A 662 -48.64 -9.73 -8.80
C LYS A 662 -47.70 -10.82 -9.28
N VAL A 663 -48.22 -12.01 -9.58
CA VAL A 663 -47.48 -13.09 -10.25
C VAL A 663 -48.21 -13.43 -11.55
N THR A 664 -47.46 -13.55 -12.63
CA THR A 664 -47.92 -14.00 -13.95
C THR A 664 -47.10 -15.22 -14.38
N LEU A 665 -47.77 -16.30 -14.74
CA LEU A 665 -47.14 -17.48 -15.33
C LEU A 665 -47.34 -17.43 -16.84
N ASN A 666 -46.28 -17.58 -17.62
CA ASN A 666 -46.31 -17.65 -19.06
C ASN A 666 -46.13 -19.10 -19.55
#